data_05f3585f1fc7028880c2b6f34aafe004
#
_entry.id   05f3585f1fc7028880c2b6f34aafe004
#
_cell.length_a   1.000
_cell.length_b   1.000
_cell.length_c   1.000
_cell.angle_alpha   90.00
_cell.angle_beta   90.00
_cell.angle_gamma   90.00
#
_symmetry.space_group_name_H-M   'P 1'
#
loop_
_entity.id
_entity.type
_entity.pdbx_description
1 polymer ?
#
loop_
_entity_poly.entity_id
_entity_poly.type
_entity_poly.pdbx_seq_one_letter_code
_entity_poly.pdbx_strand_id
1 'polypeptide(L)'
;MPRNDGVSFTSSSFKIPSSNPSLSQTLASHLYRARHSTFQLIHSLRNRSNFLKHPPTASTHSAYGVHSLFRSSPLLCCASLSLTTQGNNLPKSHLLCSASLSLSQPSSPESAQSGSEVPQKGQSTTAGRYDEERVLISEVLVRNKDGEEMERKDLEMEALTALKACRANSALTVREVQEDVHRIIDSGYFSSCMPVAVDTRDGIRLVFQVEPNQEFHGLVCEGANVLPSKFLEDAFRDAHGKVVNLKRLDEVINSINGWYTERGLFGLVSGVDIFSGGIIKLQVAEAEVNNISVRFLDRKTGEPTKGKTKPETILRQFTTKKGQVYSMLQGKRDVDTVSTMGLMADVSIIPQPAGDAGKVDLIMNVVERPSGGFSAGGGISSGITSGPLSGLIGSFAYSHKNLFGRNQKLNISLERGQIDSIFRINYTDPWIEGDDKRTSRTIIVQNSRTPGTLVHGNQHDNSSLSIDHVTAGLEFSRPLRPKWSGTAGLFFQHAGARDEKGNPIIKDFYGSPLTASGKPYDDMLVAKFESVYTGSGDQGSSMFAFNMEQGLPIMPEWLFFNRVNARARKGVDIGPTRLLLSLSGGHVVGNFSPHEAFAIGGTNSVRGYEEGAVGSGRSYVVGSSEISFPMVGPVEGVIFADYGHDLWSGPNVPGDPAGARYKPGSGYGYGFGIRVDSPLGPLRLEYAFNDRQAKRFHFGVGHRN
;
A
#
# COMPACT_ATOMS: atom_id res chain seq x y z
N MET A 1 -54.29 43.09 20.67
CA MET A 1 -55.55 42.70 19.98
C MET A 1 -55.80 43.67 18.87
N PRO A 2 -56.18 43.28 17.65
CA PRO A 2 -56.71 42.00 17.16
C PRO A 2 -55.95 41.47 15.93
N ARG A 3 -56.16 40.30 15.73
CA ARG A 3 -56.77 39.32 14.78
C ARG A 3 -55.85 38.66 13.76
N ASN A 4 -55.88 37.37 13.84
CA ASN A 4 -55.48 36.39 12.86
C ASN A 4 -56.09 36.58 11.48
N ASP A 5 -55.32 36.36 10.42
CA ASP A 5 -55.85 35.80 9.18
C ASP A 5 -54.90 34.75 8.63
N GLY A 6 -55.42 33.53 8.62
CA GLY A 6 -54.73 32.36 8.08
C GLY A 6 -54.81 32.35 6.55
N VAL A 7 -53.70 32.02 5.93
CA VAL A 7 -53.63 31.67 4.49
C VAL A 7 -53.34 30.18 4.37
N SER A 8 -54.39 29.45 3.98
CA SER A 8 -54.35 28.04 3.61
C SER A 8 -53.67 27.87 2.25
N PHE A 9 -52.58 27.07 2.20
CA PHE A 9 -52.03 26.58 0.95
C PHE A 9 -52.77 25.33 0.48
N THR A 10 -53.49 25.48 -0.65
CA THR A 10 -54.11 24.36 -1.38
C THR A 10 -53.02 23.66 -2.24
N SER A 11 -52.97 22.36 -2.06
CA SER A 11 -52.15 21.42 -2.88
C SER A 11 -52.76 21.35 -4.31
N SER A 12 -52.04 21.81 -5.28
CA SER A 12 -52.33 21.54 -6.70
C SER A 12 -51.51 20.35 -7.19
N SER A 13 -52.20 19.25 -7.42
CA SER A 13 -51.71 18.04 -8.06
C SER A 13 -51.43 18.27 -9.55
N PHE A 14 -50.20 18.20 -9.95
CA PHE A 14 -49.78 18.14 -11.37
C PHE A 14 -50.00 16.73 -11.92
N LYS A 15 -50.94 16.63 -12.89
CA LYS A 15 -51.11 15.42 -13.73
C LYS A 15 -50.03 15.40 -14.78
N ILE A 16 -49.25 14.30 -14.81
CA ILE A 16 -48.32 13.98 -15.88
C ILE A 16 -49.10 13.36 -17.04
N PRO A 17 -48.93 13.82 -18.30
CA PRO A 17 -49.56 13.18 -19.46
C PRO A 17 -48.83 11.88 -19.81
N SER A 18 -49.59 10.82 -20.11
CA SER A 18 -49.16 9.52 -20.53
C SER A 18 -48.34 9.55 -21.81
N SER A 19 -47.11 9.08 -21.78
CA SER A 19 -46.20 8.94 -22.89
C SER A 19 -46.50 7.70 -23.74
N ASN A 20 -46.39 7.82 -25.02
CA ASN A 20 -46.57 6.84 -26.11
C ASN A 20 -45.68 5.58 -25.91
N PRO A 21 -46.21 4.37 -26.13
CA PRO A 21 -45.44 3.11 -25.95
C PRO A 21 -44.49 2.73 -27.08
N SER A 22 -44.31 3.54 -28.12
CA SER A 22 -43.50 3.20 -29.29
C SER A 22 -41.97 3.42 -29.16
N LEU A 23 -41.53 4.25 -28.19
CA LEU A 23 -40.11 4.56 -27.98
C LEU A 23 -39.38 3.52 -27.10
N SER A 24 -40.08 2.81 -26.24
CA SER A 24 -39.48 1.80 -25.37
C SER A 24 -39.15 0.48 -26.09
N GLN A 25 -39.87 0.13 -27.11
CA GLN A 25 -39.61 -1.10 -27.89
C GLN A 25 -38.40 -0.94 -28.84
N THR A 26 -38.15 0.26 -29.35
CA THR A 26 -37.00 0.54 -30.24
C THR A 26 -35.67 0.54 -29.48
N LEU A 27 -35.65 1.05 -28.24
CA LEU A 27 -34.45 1.03 -27.39
C LEU A 27 -34.12 -0.39 -26.89
N ALA A 28 -35.12 -1.19 -26.56
CA ALA A 28 -34.92 -2.57 -26.15
C ALA A 28 -34.38 -3.46 -27.30
N SER A 29 -34.80 -3.23 -28.54
CA SER A 29 -34.29 -3.96 -29.71
C SER A 29 -32.83 -3.61 -30.06
N HIS A 30 -32.43 -2.37 -29.89
CA HIS A 30 -31.04 -1.95 -30.10
C HIS A 30 -30.09 -2.47 -29.00
N LEU A 31 -30.54 -2.51 -27.76
CA LEU A 31 -29.75 -3.09 -26.66
C LEU A 31 -29.62 -4.63 -26.76
N TYR A 32 -30.64 -5.29 -27.29
CA TYR A 32 -30.59 -6.75 -27.54
C TYR A 32 -29.62 -7.11 -28.68
N ARG A 33 -29.59 -6.32 -29.76
CA ARG A 33 -28.63 -6.52 -30.87
C ARG A 33 -27.19 -6.22 -30.48
N ALA A 34 -26.95 -5.21 -29.64
CA ALA A 34 -25.61 -4.93 -29.13
C ALA A 34 -25.09 -6.04 -28.20
N ARG A 35 -25.96 -6.67 -27.42
CA ARG A 35 -25.59 -7.77 -26.51
C ARG A 35 -25.27 -9.08 -27.25
N HIS A 36 -25.91 -9.31 -28.41
CA HIS A 36 -25.68 -10.52 -29.22
C HIS A 36 -24.40 -10.46 -30.08
N SER A 37 -23.99 -9.25 -30.54
CA SER A 37 -22.74 -9.09 -31.29
C SER A 37 -21.52 -9.16 -30.40
N THR A 38 -21.61 -8.68 -29.14
CA THR A 38 -20.52 -8.80 -28.15
C THR A 38 -20.31 -10.27 -27.73
N PHE A 39 -21.36 -11.07 -27.64
CA PHE A 39 -21.25 -12.49 -27.29
C PHE A 39 -20.60 -13.33 -28.39
N GLN A 40 -20.84 -13.00 -29.65
CA GLN A 40 -20.19 -13.68 -30.78
C GLN A 40 -18.72 -13.29 -30.92
N LEU A 41 -18.33 -12.06 -30.58
CA LEU A 41 -16.93 -11.64 -30.58
C LEU A 41 -16.10 -12.35 -29.49
N ILE A 42 -16.68 -12.52 -28.30
CA ILE A 42 -16.04 -13.23 -27.20
C ILE A 42 -15.87 -14.72 -27.48
N HIS A 43 -16.84 -15.35 -28.17
CA HIS A 43 -16.75 -16.76 -28.56
C HIS A 43 -15.72 -17.02 -29.66
N SER A 44 -15.51 -16.07 -30.57
CA SER A 44 -14.50 -16.15 -31.63
C SER A 44 -13.07 -15.94 -31.10
N LEU A 45 -12.89 -15.14 -30.05
CA LEU A 45 -11.61 -14.93 -29.42
C LEU A 45 -11.19 -16.10 -28.50
N ARG A 46 -12.15 -16.82 -27.93
CA ARG A 46 -11.88 -17.98 -27.06
C ARG A 46 -11.42 -19.22 -27.84
N ASN A 47 -11.77 -19.31 -29.11
CA ASN A 47 -11.36 -20.44 -29.99
C ASN A 47 -10.00 -20.24 -30.68
N ARG A 48 -9.37 -19.06 -30.55
CA ARG A 48 -8.00 -18.80 -31.08
C ARG A 48 -6.87 -19.01 -30.09
N SER A 49 -7.17 -19.22 -28.80
CA SER A 49 -6.15 -19.40 -27.77
C SER A 49 -5.66 -20.83 -27.54
N ASN A 50 -6.19 -21.83 -28.30
CA ASN A 50 -5.83 -23.25 -28.14
C ASN A 50 -4.81 -23.78 -29.16
N PHE A 51 -4.19 -22.92 -29.95
CA PHE A 51 -3.18 -23.35 -30.92
C PHE A 51 -1.85 -22.61 -30.69
N LEU A 52 -1.14 -22.90 -29.61
CA LEU A 52 0.30 -22.65 -29.49
C LEU A 52 0.81 -23.23 -28.16
N LYS A 53 1.05 -24.53 -28.17
CA LYS A 53 1.94 -25.19 -27.23
C LYS A 53 2.85 -26.09 -28.01
N HIS A 54 4.09 -25.67 -28.24
CA HIS A 54 5.32 -26.47 -28.22
C HIS A 54 6.52 -25.58 -28.67
N PRO A 55 7.66 -25.65 -27.98
CA PRO A 55 8.86 -24.90 -28.34
C PRO A 55 9.75 -25.69 -29.31
N PRO A 56 10.58 -25.07 -30.11
CA PRO A 56 11.80 -25.69 -30.62
C PRO A 56 13.07 -25.08 -30.03
N THR A 57 13.98 -25.97 -29.82
CA THR A 57 15.36 -25.91 -29.37
C THR A 57 16.28 -25.06 -30.24
N ALA A 58 17.34 -24.66 -29.59
CA ALA A 58 18.50 -23.88 -30.05
C ALA A 58 19.21 -24.35 -31.32
N SER A 59 19.78 -23.40 -32.06
CA SER A 59 21.11 -23.56 -32.67
C SER A 59 21.76 -22.20 -32.97
N THR A 60 23.01 -22.13 -32.64
CA THR A 60 24.08 -21.16 -32.85
C THR A 60 24.32 -20.82 -34.33
N HIS A 61 24.71 -19.54 -34.62
CA HIS A 61 25.89 -19.11 -35.35
C HIS A 61 25.80 -17.61 -35.73
N SER A 62 26.77 -16.83 -35.24
CA SER A 62 27.91 -16.20 -35.96
C SER A 62 27.63 -15.00 -36.86
N ALA A 63 28.09 -13.86 -36.32
CA ALA A 63 28.91 -12.81 -36.94
C ALA A 63 28.56 -12.23 -38.34
N TYR A 64 28.52 -10.93 -38.41
CA TYR A 64 29.34 -9.98 -39.17
C TYR A 64 28.74 -8.58 -39.14
N GLY A 65 29.58 -7.63 -38.87
CA GLY A 65 29.30 -6.22 -38.80
C GLY A 65 29.23 -5.53 -40.16
N VAL A 66 28.66 -4.33 -40.15
CA VAL A 66 29.03 -3.25 -41.11
C VAL A 66 28.94 -1.91 -40.42
N HIS A 67 30.02 -1.16 -40.49
CA HIS A 67 30.17 0.26 -40.22
C HIS A 67 29.32 1.11 -41.18
N SER A 68 28.72 2.24 -40.70
CA SER A 68 29.16 3.57 -41.14
C SER A 68 28.18 4.68 -40.74
N LEU A 69 28.74 5.70 -40.10
CA LEU A 69 28.60 7.13 -40.37
C LEU A 69 27.20 7.77 -40.42
N PHE A 70 26.85 8.54 -39.37
CA PHE A 70 26.51 9.96 -39.56
C PHE A 70 26.81 10.77 -38.29
N ARG A 71 27.64 11.80 -38.52
CA ARG A 71 28.01 12.88 -37.59
C ARG A 71 26.86 13.90 -37.50
N SER A 72 26.79 14.52 -36.38
CA SER A 72 26.62 15.96 -36.08
C SER A 72 25.41 16.27 -35.18
N SER A 73 25.76 16.55 -34.00
CA SER A 73 25.77 17.81 -33.22
C SER A 73 24.59 18.00 -32.22
N PRO A 74 24.86 18.72 -31.12
CA PRO A 74 24.32 18.36 -29.82
C PRO A 74 23.18 19.29 -29.38
N LEU A 75 22.17 18.74 -28.73
CA LEU A 75 21.24 19.51 -27.92
C LEU A 75 21.51 19.19 -26.46
N LEU A 76 22.01 20.22 -25.79
CA LEU A 76 22.24 20.26 -24.34
C LEU A 76 20.94 19.95 -23.60
N CYS A 77 20.94 18.83 -22.92
CA CYS A 77 20.01 18.55 -21.85
C CYS A 77 20.75 18.78 -20.54
N CYS A 78 20.41 19.82 -19.80
CA CYS A 78 20.92 20.07 -18.46
C CYS A 78 20.45 18.99 -17.52
N ALA A 79 21.31 18.01 -17.27
CA ALA A 79 21.19 17.10 -16.14
C ALA A 79 21.84 17.74 -14.93
N SER A 80 21.10 17.86 -13.85
CA SER A 80 21.65 18.20 -12.54
C SER A 80 22.56 17.06 -12.07
N LEU A 81 23.84 17.29 -12.06
CA LEU A 81 24.85 16.44 -11.44
C LEU A 81 24.76 16.53 -9.93
N SER A 82 24.31 15.47 -9.30
CA SER A 82 24.70 15.15 -7.93
C SER A 82 25.80 14.08 -8.00
N LEU A 83 27.01 14.52 -7.75
CA LEU A 83 28.17 13.66 -7.55
C LEU A 83 27.99 12.86 -6.26
N THR A 84 27.88 11.55 -6.38
CA THR A 84 28.34 10.61 -5.36
C THR A 84 29.05 9.45 -6.05
N THR A 85 30.33 9.38 -5.77
CA THR A 85 31.30 8.40 -6.23
C THR A 85 31.08 7.03 -5.59
N GLN A 86 31.31 6.01 -6.43
CA GLN A 86 31.80 4.66 -6.13
C GLN A 86 30.98 3.79 -5.16
N GLY A 87 30.75 2.57 -5.40
CA GLY A 87 31.28 1.52 -6.28
C GLY A 87 30.90 0.17 -5.70
N ASN A 88 30.89 -0.79 -6.53
CA ASN A 88 30.94 -2.23 -6.28
C ASN A 88 29.65 -3.02 -6.19
N ASN A 89 29.53 -3.81 -7.22
CA ASN A 89 28.81 -5.07 -7.38
C ASN A 89 28.80 -5.97 -6.14
N LEU A 90 27.64 -6.47 -5.76
CA LEU A 90 27.49 -7.77 -5.09
C LEU A 90 26.09 -8.35 -5.36
N PRO A 91 25.97 -9.69 -5.43
CA PRO A 91 24.86 -10.37 -6.07
C PRO A 91 23.65 -10.56 -5.18
N LYS A 92 22.50 -10.75 -5.83
CA LYS A 92 21.23 -11.15 -5.21
C LYS A 92 21.41 -12.47 -4.46
N SER A 93 21.29 -12.45 -3.14
CA SER A 93 21.12 -13.64 -2.32
C SER A 93 19.71 -13.67 -1.73
N HIS A 94 18.99 -14.71 -2.05
CA HIS A 94 17.74 -15.11 -1.41
C HIS A 94 18.00 -15.39 0.08
N LEU A 95 17.37 -14.63 0.97
CA LEU A 95 17.36 -14.91 2.40
C LEU A 95 16.14 -15.77 2.73
N LEU A 96 16.37 -17.07 2.78
CA LEU A 96 15.57 -18.03 3.54
C LEU A 96 16.05 -17.98 4.99
N CYS A 97 15.23 -17.40 5.86
CA CYS A 97 15.46 -17.44 7.31
C CYS A 97 14.92 -18.77 7.87
N SER A 98 15.80 -19.76 8.02
CA SER A 98 15.57 -20.91 8.90
C SER A 98 16.17 -20.59 10.26
N ALA A 99 15.30 -20.33 11.24
CA ALA A 99 15.72 -20.23 12.63
C ALA A 99 15.80 -21.63 13.24
N SER A 100 17.01 -22.18 13.32
CA SER A 100 17.31 -23.35 14.15
C SER A 100 17.73 -22.87 15.53
N LEU A 101 16.91 -23.13 16.54
CA LEU A 101 17.22 -22.97 17.94
C LEU A 101 18.06 -24.16 18.38
N SER A 102 19.36 -23.96 18.59
CA SER A 102 20.22 -24.90 19.30
C SER A 102 20.13 -24.62 20.79
N LEU A 103 19.62 -25.59 21.54
CA LEU A 103 19.70 -25.63 22.99
C LEU A 103 21.13 -26.00 23.39
N SER A 104 21.84 -25.10 24.05
CA SER A 104 23.11 -25.36 24.73
C SER A 104 22.84 -25.84 26.15
N GLN A 105 23.31 -27.03 26.46
CA GLN A 105 23.45 -27.52 27.84
C GLN A 105 24.73 -26.98 28.51
N PRO A 106 24.75 -26.79 29.81
CA PRO A 106 25.88 -26.21 30.53
C PRO A 106 27.04 -27.19 30.77
N SER A 107 28.21 -26.67 30.50
CA SER A 107 29.49 -27.31 30.81
C SER A 107 29.84 -27.16 32.28
N SER A 108 30.42 -28.18 32.87
CA SER A 108 31.25 -28.10 34.10
C SER A 108 32.64 -28.71 33.86
N PRO A 109 33.68 -28.29 34.59
CA PRO A 109 35.00 -28.07 34.02
C PRO A 109 36.05 -29.14 34.33
N GLU A 110 37.06 -29.09 33.48
CA GLU A 110 38.50 -29.32 33.72
C GLU A 110 39.03 -30.58 34.43
N SER A 111 39.85 -31.34 33.74
CA SER A 111 41.26 -31.48 34.12
C SER A 111 42.10 -32.11 33.01
N ALA A 112 43.25 -31.52 32.81
CA ALA A 112 44.30 -31.89 31.87
C ALA A 112 45.01 -33.16 32.28
N GLN A 113 45.49 -33.97 31.34
CA GLN A 113 46.92 -34.29 31.15
C GLN A 113 47.18 -35.29 30.02
N SER A 114 48.22 -34.98 29.32
CA SER A 114 49.05 -35.61 28.32
C SER A 114 49.29 -37.12 28.38
N GLY A 115 49.52 -37.72 27.19
CA GLY A 115 50.43 -38.85 27.07
C GLY A 115 50.11 -39.84 25.95
N SER A 116 50.84 -39.70 24.85
CA SER A 116 51.46 -40.68 23.96
C SER A 116 50.89 -42.13 23.79
N GLU A 117 50.64 -42.40 22.49
CA GLU A 117 51.06 -43.55 21.67
C GLU A 117 50.81 -44.98 22.02
N VAL A 118 50.38 -45.65 20.97
CA VAL A 118 50.67 -47.01 20.44
C VAL A 118 49.55 -48.08 20.51
N PRO A 119 49.35 -48.82 19.44
CA PRO A 119 48.13 -49.54 19.12
C PRO A 119 48.16 -50.97 19.63
N GLN A 120 47.03 -51.43 20.14
CA GLN A 120 46.82 -52.87 20.31
C GLN A 120 45.57 -53.36 19.63
N LYS A 121 45.81 -54.36 18.83
CA LYS A 121 44.93 -55.26 18.12
C LYS A 121 44.03 -56.07 19.02
N GLY A 122 42.77 -56.13 18.76
CA GLY A 122 42.02 -57.37 18.91
C GLY A 122 41.27 -57.58 20.23
N GLN A 123 39.99 -57.34 20.18
CA GLN A 123 39.01 -58.33 20.64
C GLN A 123 37.64 -57.98 20.10
N SER A 124 37.17 -58.82 19.19
CA SER A 124 35.81 -58.79 18.64
C SER A 124 34.83 -59.07 19.78
N THR A 125 34.06 -58.00 20.11
CA THR A 125 32.93 -58.19 21.02
C THR A 125 31.81 -58.90 20.29
N THR A 126 31.37 -59.97 20.83
CA THR A 126 30.30 -60.90 20.45
C THR A 126 28.89 -60.27 20.49
N ALA A 127 28.73 -58.95 20.40
CA ALA A 127 27.45 -58.29 20.38
C ALA A 127 26.79 -58.20 18.95
N GLY A 128 27.56 -58.45 17.88
CA GLY A 128 27.07 -58.39 16.51
C GLY A 128 26.52 -59.70 15.93
N ARG A 129 26.55 -60.79 16.69
CA ARG A 129 26.13 -62.09 16.16
C ARG A 129 24.70 -62.45 16.52
N TYR A 130 24.12 -61.88 17.56
CA TYR A 130 22.75 -62.18 18.00
C TYR A 130 21.66 -61.41 17.14
N ASP A 131 22.02 -60.41 16.44
CA ASP A 131 21.07 -59.66 15.57
C ASP A 131 20.72 -60.39 14.27
N GLU A 132 21.48 -61.38 13.87
CA GLU A 132 21.25 -62.15 12.64
C GLU A 132 20.56 -63.50 12.89
N GLU A 133 20.51 -63.98 14.15
CA GLU A 133 19.91 -65.26 14.50
C GLU A 133 18.37 -65.13 14.47
N ARG A 134 17.74 -65.87 13.58
CA ARG A 134 16.28 -65.89 13.40
C ARG A 134 15.67 -66.99 14.27
N VAL A 135 14.71 -66.58 15.08
CA VAL A 135 13.98 -67.47 15.99
C VAL A 135 12.55 -67.63 15.46
N LEU A 136 12.06 -68.87 15.42
CA LEU A 136 10.72 -69.22 15.03
C LEU A 136 9.72 -68.82 16.12
N ILE A 137 8.79 -67.93 15.81
CA ILE A 137 7.72 -67.52 16.71
C ILE A 137 6.46 -68.29 16.37
N SER A 138 5.94 -69.05 17.30
CA SER A 138 4.72 -69.83 17.13
C SER A 138 3.46 -69.03 17.30
N GLU A 139 3.47 -68.09 18.23
CA GLU A 139 2.29 -67.26 18.56
C GLU A 139 2.74 -65.85 19.00
N VAL A 140 1.93 -64.85 18.66
CA VAL A 140 2.12 -63.45 19.09
C VAL A 140 0.89 -63.00 19.87
N LEU A 141 1.11 -62.56 21.09
CA LEU A 141 0.06 -62.10 22.01
C LEU A 141 0.38 -60.70 22.52
N VAL A 142 -0.66 -59.93 22.79
CA VAL A 142 -0.56 -58.64 23.48
C VAL A 142 -1.25 -58.84 24.85
N ARG A 143 -0.56 -58.48 25.91
CA ARG A 143 -1.01 -58.61 27.29
C ARG A 143 -0.80 -57.31 28.06
N ASN A 144 -1.50 -57.15 29.17
CA ASN A 144 -1.27 -56.05 30.10
C ASN A 144 0.10 -56.20 30.76
N LYS A 145 0.60 -55.18 31.43
CA LYS A 145 1.87 -55.16 32.18
C LYS A 145 2.04 -56.34 33.13
N ASP A 146 0.93 -56.80 33.74
CA ASP A 146 0.91 -57.90 34.65
C ASP A 146 0.83 -59.29 33.97
N GLY A 147 0.78 -59.31 32.63
CA GLY A 147 0.70 -60.54 31.83
C GLY A 147 -0.72 -61.11 31.66
N GLU A 148 -1.72 -60.40 32.17
CA GLU A 148 -3.14 -60.77 32.05
C GLU A 148 -3.72 -60.29 30.70
N GLU A 149 -4.94 -60.78 30.37
CA GLU A 149 -5.66 -60.31 29.17
C GLU A 149 -6.03 -58.86 29.32
N MET A 150 -5.89 -58.10 28.22
CA MET A 150 -6.30 -56.69 28.20
C MET A 150 -7.82 -56.59 28.36
N GLU A 151 -8.28 -55.80 29.33
CA GLU A 151 -9.71 -55.48 29.51
C GLU A 151 -10.31 -54.81 28.29
N ARG A 152 -9.51 -53.98 27.61
CA ARG A 152 -9.92 -53.24 26.42
C ARG A 152 -9.40 -53.88 25.14
N LYS A 153 -10.31 -54.62 24.45
CA LYS A 153 -10.01 -55.31 23.20
C LYS A 153 -9.71 -54.37 22.03
N ASP A 154 -10.20 -53.13 22.06
CA ASP A 154 -9.88 -52.09 21.07
C ASP A 154 -8.38 -51.76 21.09
N LEU A 155 -7.76 -51.61 22.24
CA LEU A 155 -6.32 -51.38 22.40
C LEU A 155 -5.47 -52.60 22.01
N GLU A 156 -5.93 -53.79 22.33
CA GLU A 156 -5.29 -55.03 21.90
C GLU A 156 -5.23 -55.10 20.37
N MET A 157 -6.34 -54.82 19.70
CA MET A 157 -6.41 -54.76 18.23
C MET A 157 -5.50 -53.68 17.64
N GLU A 158 -5.41 -52.52 18.27
CA GLU A 158 -4.53 -51.41 17.84
C GLU A 158 -3.06 -51.82 17.92
N ALA A 159 -2.66 -52.44 19.07
CA ALA A 159 -1.30 -52.96 19.24
C ALA A 159 -0.96 -54.06 18.21
N LEU A 160 -1.90 -54.97 17.94
CA LEU A 160 -1.71 -56.04 16.95
C LEU A 160 -1.63 -55.46 15.51
N THR A 161 -2.40 -54.40 15.23
CA THR A 161 -2.39 -53.74 13.92
C THR A 161 -1.08 -52.97 13.68
N ALA A 162 -0.45 -52.47 14.75
CA ALA A 162 0.85 -51.76 14.69
C ALA A 162 2.01 -52.73 14.33
N LEU A 163 1.86 -54.02 14.58
CA LEU A 163 2.89 -55.03 14.27
C LEU A 163 3.01 -55.22 12.75
N LYS A 164 4.24 -55.18 12.28
CA LYS A 164 4.54 -55.40 10.84
C LYS A 164 5.30 -56.69 10.58
N ALA A 165 6.34 -56.90 11.34
CA ALA A 165 7.22 -58.07 11.19
C ALA A 165 6.77 -59.23 12.08
N CYS A 166 6.32 -58.96 13.31
CA CYS A 166 5.93 -59.96 14.28
C CYS A 166 4.57 -60.59 13.96
N ARG A 167 4.61 -61.77 13.33
CA ARG A 167 3.42 -62.57 13.00
C ARG A 167 3.62 -63.98 13.47
N ALA A 168 2.52 -64.68 13.77
CA ALA A 168 2.56 -66.12 14.09
C ALA A 168 3.18 -66.90 12.93
N ASN A 169 3.97 -67.92 13.28
CA ASN A 169 4.70 -68.79 12.35
C ASN A 169 5.74 -68.06 11.48
N SER A 170 6.35 -66.98 11.99
CA SER A 170 7.43 -66.25 11.33
C SER A 170 8.75 -66.42 12.05
N ALA A 171 9.85 -66.43 11.29
CA ALA A 171 11.20 -66.42 11.84
C ALA A 171 11.71 -64.99 11.96
N LEU A 172 11.91 -64.49 13.17
CA LEU A 172 12.21 -63.12 13.49
C LEU A 172 13.59 -62.92 14.10
N THR A 173 14.21 -61.80 13.80
CA THR A 173 15.40 -61.33 14.48
C THR A 173 15.03 -60.43 15.68
N VAL A 174 15.92 -60.28 16.65
CA VAL A 174 15.74 -59.35 17.79
C VAL A 174 15.47 -57.92 17.33
N ARG A 175 16.12 -57.52 16.25
CA ARG A 175 15.95 -56.18 15.65
C ARG A 175 14.52 -55.98 15.11
N GLU A 176 13.97 -56.96 14.41
CA GLU A 176 12.59 -56.90 13.88
C GLU A 176 11.56 -56.79 15.02
N VAL A 177 11.81 -57.46 16.14
CA VAL A 177 10.98 -57.38 17.35
C VAL A 177 11.10 -55.97 17.97
N GLN A 178 12.30 -55.40 18.07
CA GLN A 178 12.51 -54.06 18.59
C GLN A 178 11.84 -52.99 17.70
N GLU A 179 11.91 -53.15 16.38
CA GLU A 179 11.23 -52.25 15.45
C GLU A 179 9.69 -52.27 15.63
N ASP A 180 9.10 -53.46 15.91
CA ASP A 180 7.67 -53.57 16.18
C ASP A 180 7.31 -53.04 17.59
N VAL A 181 8.16 -53.17 18.59
CA VAL A 181 8.01 -52.50 19.89
C VAL A 181 7.95 -50.99 19.70
N HIS A 182 8.84 -50.40 18.90
CA HIS A 182 8.79 -48.97 18.59
C HIS A 182 7.48 -48.59 17.87
N ARG A 183 6.99 -49.42 16.94
CA ARG A 183 5.71 -49.15 16.24
C ARG A 183 4.51 -49.19 17.19
N ILE A 184 4.49 -50.09 18.18
CA ILE A 184 3.45 -50.13 19.22
C ILE A 184 3.50 -48.82 20.04
N ILE A 185 4.68 -48.37 20.47
CA ILE A 185 4.84 -47.11 21.20
C ILE A 185 4.49 -45.93 20.31
N ASP A 186 4.94 -45.91 19.04
CA ASP A 186 4.65 -44.89 18.06
C ASP A 186 3.16 -44.82 17.66
N SER A 187 2.35 -45.83 17.97
CA SER A 187 0.89 -45.74 17.83
C SER A 187 0.29 -44.68 18.76
N GLY A 188 1.02 -44.33 19.83
CA GLY A 188 0.70 -43.25 20.76
C GLY A 188 -0.28 -43.64 21.86
N TYR A 189 -0.78 -44.86 21.91
CA TYR A 189 -1.71 -45.36 22.95
C TYR A 189 -1.06 -45.95 24.19
N PHE A 190 0.22 -46.28 24.10
CA PHE A 190 0.96 -47.01 25.12
C PHE A 190 2.15 -46.23 25.68
N SER A 191 2.29 -46.24 27.01
CA SER A 191 3.41 -45.60 27.70
C SER A 191 4.66 -46.49 27.74
N SER A 192 4.46 -47.81 27.74
CA SER A 192 5.54 -48.80 27.68
C SER A 192 5.12 -50.04 26.91
N CYS A 193 6.10 -50.70 26.31
CA CYS A 193 5.93 -51.98 25.62
C CYS A 193 7.19 -52.83 25.85
N MET A 194 7.02 -53.98 26.44
CA MET A 194 8.12 -54.91 26.74
C MET A 194 7.87 -56.26 26.06
N PRO A 195 8.73 -56.73 25.16
CA PRO A 195 8.60 -58.02 24.54
C PRO A 195 9.12 -59.11 25.50
N VAL A 196 8.32 -60.11 25.74
CA VAL A 196 8.66 -61.27 26.56
C VAL A 196 8.56 -62.54 25.71
N ALA A 197 9.62 -63.28 25.64
CA ALA A 197 9.66 -64.56 24.93
C ALA A 197 9.43 -65.70 25.92
N VAL A 198 8.48 -66.60 25.64
CA VAL A 198 8.14 -67.75 26.45
C VAL A 198 8.31 -69.00 25.58
N ASP A 199 9.13 -69.92 26.04
CA ASP A 199 9.35 -71.23 25.37
C ASP A 199 8.10 -72.10 25.47
N THR A 200 7.62 -72.59 24.34
CA THR A 200 6.49 -73.53 24.25
C THR A 200 6.90 -74.77 23.45
N ARG A 201 6.10 -75.84 23.52
CA ARG A 201 6.39 -77.09 22.78
C ARG A 201 6.45 -76.94 21.28
N ASP A 202 5.75 -75.91 20.76
CA ASP A 202 5.56 -75.61 19.30
C ASP A 202 6.44 -74.45 18.81
N GLY A 203 7.38 -73.94 19.61
CA GLY A 203 8.23 -72.77 19.28
C GLY A 203 8.15 -71.69 20.36
N ILE A 204 8.70 -70.53 20.10
CA ILE A 204 8.67 -69.37 21.01
C ILE A 204 7.35 -68.64 20.88
N ARG A 205 6.65 -68.40 21.99
CA ARG A 205 5.53 -67.49 22.10
C ARG A 205 6.07 -66.10 22.44
N LEU A 206 5.80 -65.10 21.59
CA LEU A 206 6.18 -63.75 21.83
C LEU A 206 4.99 -62.97 22.45
N VAL A 207 5.19 -62.47 23.65
CA VAL A 207 4.16 -61.68 24.37
C VAL A 207 4.64 -60.23 24.48
N PHE A 208 3.90 -59.31 23.91
CA PHE A 208 4.11 -57.89 24.11
C PHE A 208 3.32 -57.45 25.35
N GLN A 209 4.03 -57.18 26.44
CA GLN A 209 3.45 -56.59 27.64
C GLN A 209 3.38 -55.07 27.44
N VAL A 210 2.18 -54.53 27.38
CA VAL A 210 1.93 -53.13 27.12
C VAL A 210 1.24 -52.46 28.30
N GLU A 211 1.56 -51.19 28.51
CA GLU A 211 0.89 -50.33 29.49
C GLU A 211 0.16 -49.22 28.76
N PRO A 212 -1.19 -49.23 28.71
CA PRO A 212 -1.95 -48.18 28.04
C PRO A 212 -1.84 -46.85 28.79
N ASN A 213 -1.91 -45.76 28.05
CA ASN A 213 -2.03 -44.42 28.61
C ASN A 213 -3.37 -44.28 29.38
N GLN A 214 -3.47 -43.25 30.19
CA GLN A 214 -4.70 -42.97 30.97
C GLN A 214 -5.83 -42.50 30.06
N GLU A 215 -7.08 -42.66 30.56
CA GLU A 215 -8.25 -42.11 29.86
C GLU A 215 -8.33 -40.61 30.04
N PHE A 216 -8.68 -39.88 28.97
CA PHE A 216 -8.80 -38.44 29.00
C PHE A 216 -10.08 -38.01 29.73
N HIS A 217 -9.93 -37.24 30.83
CA HIS A 217 -11.04 -36.72 31.63
C HIS A 217 -11.18 -35.20 31.57
N GLY A 218 -10.12 -34.47 31.22
CA GLY A 218 -10.20 -33.03 31.14
C GLY A 218 -8.93 -32.35 30.69
N LEU A 219 -9.08 -31.10 30.29
CA LEU A 219 -8.01 -30.21 29.81
C LEU A 219 -7.90 -28.99 30.71
N VAL A 220 -6.72 -28.65 31.15
CA VAL A 220 -6.38 -27.37 31.77
C VAL A 220 -5.35 -26.69 30.90
N CYS A 221 -5.65 -25.46 30.47
CA CYS A 221 -4.74 -24.65 29.67
C CYS A 221 -4.34 -23.42 30.49
N GLU A 222 -3.05 -23.25 30.73
CA GLU A 222 -2.50 -22.09 31.43
C GLU A 222 -1.70 -21.20 30.48
N GLY A 223 -1.79 -19.87 30.66
CA GLY A 223 -1.02 -18.89 29.90
C GLY A 223 -1.60 -18.52 28.51
N ALA A 224 -2.71 -19.13 28.09
CA ALA A 224 -3.38 -18.83 26.83
C ALA A 224 -4.41 -17.71 27.02
N ASN A 225 -4.01 -16.44 26.85
CA ASN A 225 -4.89 -15.29 27.00
C ASN A 225 -5.61 -14.91 25.71
N VAL A 226 -5.01 -15.21 24.56
CA VAL A 226 -5.51 -14.84 23.23
C VAL A 226 -6.11 -16.02 22.48
N LEU A 227 -5.72 -17.25 22.80
CA LEU A 227 -6.24 -18.46 22.17
C LEU A 227 -7.72 -18.67 22.57
N PRO A 228 -8.67 -18.78 21.61
CA PRO A 228 -10.07 -19.00 21.97
C PRO A 228 -10.29 -20.36 22.65
N SER A 229 -10.99 -20.38 23.79
CA SER A 229 -11.35 -21.62 24.50
C SER A 229 -12.08 -22.62 23.61
N LYS A 230 -12.94 -22.11 22.72
CA LYS A 230 -13.66 -22.91 21.74
C LYS A 230 -12.73 -23.72 20.82
N PHE A 231 -11.57 -23.16 20.45
CA PHE A 231 -10.59 -23.88 19.62
C PHE A 231 -10.02 -25.10 20.35
N LEU A 232 -9.75 -24.94 21.65
CA LEU A 232 -9.30 -26.04 22.52
C LEU A 232 -10.41 -27.08 22.73
N GLU A 233 -11.61 -26.66 23.00
CA GLU A 233 -12.78 -27.53 23.16
C GLU A 233 -13.04 -28.37 21.91
N ASP A 234 -12.98 -27.75 20.73
CA ASP A 234 -13.16 -28.43 19.45
C ASP A 234 -12.05 -29.45 19.18
N ALA A 235 -10.80 -29.13 19.54
CA ALA A 235 -9.65 -30.01 19.35
C ALA A 235 -9.70 -31.31 20.22
N PHE A 236 -10.28 -31.23 21.41
CA PHE A 236 -10.39 -32.32 22.35
C PHE A 236 -11.80 -32.94 22.46
N ARG A 237 -12.78 -32.48 21.67
CA ARG A 237 -14.18 -32.92 21.73
C ARG A 237 -14.34 -34.43 21.64
N ASP A 238 -13.61 -35.10 20.74
CA ASP A 238 -13.71 -36.50 20.47
C ASP A 238 -12.80 -37.36 21.36
N ALA A 239 -12.00 -36.75 22.24
CA ALA A 239 -11.04 -37.45 23.11
C ALA A 239 -11.65 -37.86 24.46
N HIS A 240 -12.76 -37.29 24.89
CA HIS A 240 -13.37 -37.48 26.19
C HIS A 240 -13.74 -38.97 26.43
N GLY A 241 -13.30 -39.57 27.52
CA GLY A 241 -13.56 -40.99 27.87
C GLY A 241 -12.79 -41.99 27.00
N LYS A 242 -11.84 -41.54 26.17
CA LYS A 242 -10.94 -42.40 25.40
C LYS A 242 -9.53 -42.34 25.98
N VAL A 243 -8.75 -43.39 25.73
CA VAL A 243 -7.33 -43.41 26.11
C VAL A 243 -6.57 -42.31 25.38
N VAL A 244 -5.74 -41.58 26.11
CA VAL A 244 -4.92 -40.50 25.55
C VAL A 244 -3.97 -41.07 24.49
N ASN A 245 -4.10 -40.58 23.27
CA ASN A 245 -3.16 -40.87 22.21
C ASN A 245 -2.12 -39.75 22.10
N LEU A 246 -0.87 -40.03 22.40
CA LEU A 246 0.23 -39.05 22.40
C LEU A 246 0.48 -38.48 21.02
N LYS A 247 0.33 -39.26 19.96
CA LYS A 247 0.48 -38.81 18.60
C LYS A 247 -0.62 -37.77 18.22
N ARG A 248 -1.86 -38.06 18.62
CA ARG A 248 -2.97 -37.12 18.46
C ARG A 248 -2.77 -35.84 19.27
N LEU A 249 -2.18 -35.97 20.46
CA LEU A 249 -1.84 -34.83 21.31
C LEU A 249 -0.79 -33.92 20.62
N ASP A 250 0.24 -34.52 20.01
CA ASP A 250 1.22 -33.75 19.21
C ASP A 250 0.60 -33.05 18.01
N GLU A 251 -0.35 -33.68 17.33
CA GLU A 251 -1.11 -33.04 16.24
C GLU A 251 -1.87 -31.82 16.74
N VAL A 252 -2.50 -31.94 17.93
CA VAL A 252 -3.22 -30.78 18.53
C VAL A 252 -2.24 -29.69 18.96
N ILE A 253 -1.11 -30.01 19.53
CA ILE A 253 -0.04 -29.06 19.88
C ILE A 253 0.44 -28.31 18.63
N ASN A 254 0.72 -29.06 17.57
CA ASN A 254 1.13 -28.50 16.30
C ASN A 254 0.03 -27.59 15.70
N SER A 255 -1.24 -27.96 15.85
CA SER A 255 -2.37 -27.14 15.43
C SER A 255 -2.48 -25.83 16.23
N ILE A 256 -2.26 -25.89 17.56
CA ILE A 256 -2.20 -24.69 18.42
C ILE A 256 -1.04 -23.78 18.00
N ASN A 257 0.15 -24.33 17.83
CA ASN A 257 1.33 -23.58 17.39
C ASN A 257 1.10 -22.97 15.99
N GLY A 258 0.46 -23.72 15.10
CA GLY A 258 0.03 -23.26 13.77
C GLY A 258 -0.94 -22.07 13.86
N TRP A 259 -1.90 -22.13 14.77
CA TRP A 259 -2.87 -21.05 14.98
C TRP A 259 -2.19 -19.71 15.35
N TYR A 260 -1.16 -19.73 16.23
CA TYR A 260 -0.37 -18.55 16.56
C TYR A 260 0.47 -18.07 15.37
N THR A 261 1.13 -19.00 14.68
CA THR A 261 1.98 -18.70 13.53
C THR A 261 1.22 -18.05 12.38
N GLU A 262 0.05 -18.60 12.01
CA GLU A 262 -0.81 -18.05 10.94
C GLU A 262 -1.25 -16.63 11.22
N ARG A 263 -1.45 -16.28 12.49
CA ARG A 263 -1.83 -14.92 12.92
C ARG A 263 -0.63 -14.03 13.21
N GLY A 264 0.58 -14.57 13.04
CA GLY A 264 1.83 -13.87 13.33
C GLY A 264 2.00 -13.51 14.80
N LEU A 265 1.32 -14.22 15.70
CA LEU A 265 1.43 -14.02 17.15
C LEU A 265 2.60 -14.81 17.71
N PHE A 266 3.28 -14.26 18.70
CA PHE A 266 4.32 -14.94 19.44
C PHE A 266 3.69 -15.74 20.59
N GLY A 267 3.33 -16.97 20.29
CA GLY A 267 2.78 -17.93 21.25
C GLY A 267 3.15 -19.34 20.84
N LEU A 268 3.42 -20.19 21.80
CA LEU A 268 3.72 -21.60 21.60
C LEU A 268 3.34 -22.41 22.85
N VAL A 269 3.07 -23.69 22.65
CA VAL A 269 2.93 -24.66 23.78
C VAL A 269 4.32 -24.94 24.29
N SER A 270 4.61 -24.53 25.53
CA SER A 270 5.91 -24.65 26.18
C SER A 270 6.06 -25.93 27.00
N GLY A 271 4.96 -26.55 27.42
CA GLY A 271 4.95 -27.74 28.19
C GLY A 271 3.60 -28.45 28.18
N VAL A 272 3.66 -29.77 28.40
CA VAL A 272 2.50 -30.64 28.50
C VAL A 272 2.71 -31.60 29.65
N ASP A 273 1.84 -31.57 30.62
CA ASP A 273 1.87 -32.50 31.76
C ASP A 273 0.59 -33.34 31.73
N ILE A 274 0.74 -34.66 31.90
CA ILE A 274 -0.36 -35.59 32.02
C ILE A 274 -0.42 -36.03 33.46
N PHE A 275 -1.45 -35.64 34.19
CA PHE A 275 -1.61 -36.00 35.60
C PHE A 275 -2.32 -37.32 35.77
N SER A 276 -2.04 -38.00 36.91
CA SER A 276 -2.79 -39.17 37.36
C SER A 276 -4.28 -38.81 37.46
N GLY A 277 -5.13 -39.52 36.71
CA GLY A 277 -6.54 -39.22 36.57
C GLY A 277 -6.93 -38.60 35.21
N GLY A 278 -6.02 -38.63 34.22
CA GLY A 278 -6.35 -38.33 32.84
C GLY A 278 -6.58 -36.83 32.52
N ILE A 279 -6.07 -35.97 33.38
CA ILE A 279 -6.12 -34.52 33.15
C ILE A 279 -4.86 -34.09 32.40
N ILE A 280 -5.03 -33.49 31.22
CA ILE A 280 -3.92 -32.95 30.46
C ILE A 280 -3.81 -31.45 30.78
N LYS A 281 -2.63 -31.01 31.19
CA LYS A 281 -2.29 -29.62 31.44
C LYS A 281 -1.38 -29.13 30.29
N LEU A 282 -1.90 -28.18 29.50
CA LEU A 282 -1.11 -27.48 28.50
C LEU A 282 -0.60 -26.16 29.08
N GLN A 283 0.69 -25.92 28.98
CA GLN A 283 1.31 -24.66 29.32
C GLN A 283 1.60 -23.92 28.03
N VAL A 284 0.96 -22.78 27.84
CA VAL A 284 1.16 -21.92 26.67
C VAL A 284 1.95 -20.68 27.10
N ALA A 285 3.03 -20.42 26.40
CA ALA A 285 3.80 -19.21 26.58
C ALA A 285 3.42 -18.20 25.50
N GLU A 286 2.70 -17.15 25.88
CA GLU A 286 2.39 -15.99 25.03
C GLU A 286 3.35 -14.86 25.37
N ALA A 287 4.02 -14.28 24.34
CA ALA A 287 4.96 -13.19 24.55
C ALA A 287 4.21 -11.86 24.69
N GLU A 288 3.94 -11.43 25.92
CA GLU A 288 3.32 -10.16 26.24
C GLU A 288 4.35 -9.01 26.14
N VAL A 289 3.98 -7.91 25.48
CA VAL A 289 4.83 -6.71 25.36
C VAL A 289 4.94 -6.02 26.72
N ASN A 290 6.12 -6.07 27.32
CA ASN A 290 6.43 -5.40 28.58
C ASN A 290 6.80 -3.94 28.37
N ASN A 291 7.73 -3.65 27.46
CA ASN A 291 8.18 -2.29 27.16
C ASN A 291 8.49 -2.11 25.68
N ILE A 292 8.37 -0.85 25.22
CA ILE A 292 8.71 -0.46 23.85
C ILE A 292 9.70 0.70 23.94
N SER A 293 10.88 0.52 23.35
CA SER A 293 11.94 1.53 23.35
C SER A 293 12.48 1.80 21.95
N VAL A 294 13.02 3.01 21.75
CA VAL A 294 13.64 3.42 20.47
C VAL A 294 15.13 3.59 20.70
N ARG A 295 15.92 2.95 19.86
CA ARG A 295 17.37 3.03 19.82
C ARG A 295 17.83 3.64 18.50
N PHE A 296 18.53 4.76 18.57
CA PHE A 296 19.11 5.39 17.39
C PHE A 296 20.47 4.79 17.11
N LEU A 297 20.73 4.45 15.86
CA LEU A 297 21.99 3.87 15.40
C LEU A 297 22.67 4.81 14.40
N ASP A 298 23.98 4.90 14.49
CA ASP A 298 24.76 5.59 13.47
C ASP A 298 24.77 4.81 12.15
N ARG A 299 24.65 5.53 11.05
CA ARG A 299 24.55 4.92 9.70
C ARG A 299 25.83 4.22 9.27
N LYS A 300 26.99 4.64 9.78
CA LYS A 300 28.29 4.13 9.35
C LYS A 300 28.81 3.04 10.27
N THR A 301 28.72 3.26 11.59
CA THR A 301 29.28 2.35 12.60
C THR A 301 28.25 1.35 13.11
N GLY A 302 26.95 1.64 12.99
CA GLY A 302 25.90 0.82 13.59
C GLY A 302 25.82 0.94 15.13
N GLU A 303 26.63 1.80 15.73
CA GLU A 303 26.64 2.00 17.17
C GLU A 303 25.48 2.87 17.65
N PRO A 304 25.03 2.70 18.90
CA PRO A 304 24.03 3.55 19.50
C PRO A 304 24.47 5.03 19.53
N THR A 305 23.60 5.91 19.07
CA THR A 305 23.87 7.36 19.02
C THR A 305 22.68 8.17 19.57
N LYS A 306 22.87 9.46 19.77
CA LYS A 306 21.79 10.37 20.15
C LYS A 306 21.04 10.83 18.92
N GLY A 307 19.76 10.45 18.80
CA GLY A 307 18.89 10.87 17.71
C GLY A 307 18.49 12.35 17.78
N LYS A 308 18.12 12.93 16.64
CA LYS A 308 17.53 14.26 16.49
C LYS A 308 16.02 14.23 16.67
N THR A 309 15.40 13.11 16.33
CA THR A 309 13.96 12.87 16.48
C THR A 309 13.64 12.54 17.93
N LYS A 310 12.55 13.08 18.45
CA LYS A 310 12.09 12.73 19.79
C LYS A 310 11.53 11.30 19.78
N PRO A 311 11.91 10.45 20.76
CA PRO A 311 11.40 9.07 20.83
C PRO A 311 9.86 8.99 20.83
N GLU A 312 9.19 9.94 21.51
CA GLU A 312 7.73 10.01 21.58
C GLU A 312 7.10 10.20 20.20
N THR A 313 7.77 10.93 19.29
CA THR A 313 7.30 11.13 17.91
C THR A 313 7.26 9.80 17.12
N ILE A 314 8.20 8.91 17.39
CA ILE A 314 8.27 7.57 16.79
C ILE A 314 7.26 6.66 17.49
N LEU A 315 7.28 6.59 18.83
CA LEU A 315 6.39 5.73 19.62
C LEU A 315 4.91 6.03 19.36
N ARG A 316 4.56 7.29 19.09
CA ARG A 316 3.21 7.69 18.73
C ARG A 316 2.69 7.02 17.43
N GLN A 317 3.58 6.56 16.56
CA GLN A 317 3.22 5.86 15.33
C GLN A 317 2.87 4.39 15.54
N PHE A 318 3.21 3.83 16.70
CA PHE A 318 2.99 2.43 16.99
C PHE A 318 1.50 2.12 17.19
N THR A 319 1.10 1.00 16.61
CA THR A 319 -0.18 0.36 16.88
C THR A 319 -0.06 -0.69 17.97
N THR A 320 1.14 -1.27 18.15
CA THR A 320 1.47 -2.20 19.24
C THR A 320 1.47 -1.47 20.57
N LYS A 321 0.76 -2.02 21.56
CA LYS A 321 0.67 -1.44 22.91
C LYS A 321 1.28 -2.37 23.93
N LYS A 322 1.76 -1.78 25.02
CA LYS A 322 2.19 -2.51 26.23
C LYS A 322 1.02 -3.34 26.78
N GLY A 323 1.29 -4.56 27.25
CA GLY A 323 0.29 -5.49 27.78
C GLY A 323 -0.46 -6.29 26.72
N GLN A 324 -0.08 -6.22 25.46
CA GLN A 324 -0.64 -7.06 24.39
C GLN A 324 0.32 -8.19 24.02
N VAL A 325 -0.22 -9.31 23.59
CA VAL A 325 0.62 -10.36 22.98
C VAL A 325 1.24 -9.84 21.69
N TYR A 326 2.54 -9.98 21.56
CA TYR A 326 3.29 -9.45 20.42
C TYR A 326 2.88 -10.15 19.13
N SER A 327 2.55 -9.34 18.13
CA SER A 327 2.29 -9.79 16.76
C SER A 327 3.38 -9.29 15.81
N MET A 328 4.05 -10.22 15.12
CA MET A 328 5.04 -9.92 14.09
C MET A 328 4.43 -9.13 12.92
N LEU A 329 3.19 -9.47 12.54
CA LEU A 329 2.47 -8.75 11.48
C LEU A 329 2.18 -7.30 11.88
N GLN A 330 1.83 -7.05 13.14
CA GLN A 330 1.62 -5.72 13.67
C GLN A 330 2.94 -4.97 13.80
N GLY A 331 3.99 -5.63 14.28
CA GLY A 331 5.35 -5.07 14.33
C GLY A 331 5.87 -4.65 12.95
N LYS A 332 5.63 -5.47 11.91
CA LYS A 332 5.96 -5.11 10.54
C LYS A 332 5.21 -3.86 10.06
N ARG A 333 3.91 -3.74 10.35
CA ARG A 333 3.12 -2.55 10.04
C ARG A 333 3.65 -1.31 10.77
N ASP A 334 4.07 -1.47 12.02
CA ASP A 334 4.65 -0.37 12.80
C ASP A 334 5.98 0.09 12.19
N VAL A 335 6.85 -0.84 11.75
CA VAL A 335 8.07 -0.54 10.99
C VAL A 335 7.76 0.21 9.70
N ASP A 336 6.81 -0.29 8.91
CA ASP A 336 6.39 0.36 7.66
C ASP A 336 5.84 1.77 7.93
N THR A 337 5.04 1.95 8.98
CA THR A 337 4.48 3.25 9.36
C THR A 337 5.58 4.25 9.75
N VAL A 338 6.56 3.83 10.53
CA VAL A 338 7.72 4.68 10.90
C VAL A 338 8.59 4.98 9.67
N SER A 339 8.78 4.02 8.78
CA SER A 339 9.53 4.21 7.52
C SER A 339 8.85 5.23 6.60
N THR A 340 7.52 5.22 6.51
CA THR A 340 6.74 6.18 5.70
C THR A 340 6.80 7.61 6.20
N MET A 341 7.24 7.88 7.44
CA MET A 341 7.53 9.24 7.90
C MET A 341 8.61 9.92 7.05
N GLY A 342 9.46 9.14 6.37
CA GLY A 342 10.54 9.63 5.52
C GLY A 342 11.72 10.23 6.28
N LEU A 343 11.76 10.10 7.60
CA LEU A 343 12.83 10.57 8.49
C LEU A 343 13.93 9.53 8.68
N MET A 344 13.60 8.25 8.50
CA MET A 344 14.49 7.13 8.76
C MET A 344 15.05 6.57 7.46
N ALA A 345 16.32 6.18 7.49
CA ALA A 345 16.97 5.46 6.40
C ALA A 345 16.74 3.96 6.54
N ASP A 346 16.73 3.48 7.79
CA ASP A 346 16.46 2.10 8.14
C ASP A 346 15.69 2.02 9.45
N VAL A 347 14.80 1.03 9.56
CA VAL A 347 13.96 0.76 10.73
C VAL A 347 13.83 -0.73 10.93
N SER A 348 14.11 -1.22 12.12
CA SER A 348 13.92 -2.63 12.48
C SER A 348 13.41 -2.75 13.91
N ILE A 349 12.59 -3.79 14.19
CA ILE A 349 12.14 -4.14 15.53
C ILE A 349 12.81 -5.44 15.93
N ILE A 350 13.40 -5.45 17.14
CA ILE A 350 14.01 -6.62 17.73
C ILE A 350 13.29 -6.92 19.05
N PRO A 351 12.55 -8.04 19.12
CA PRO A 351 12.02 -8.53 20.38
C PRO A 351 13.15 -9.12 21.22
N GLN A 352 13.22 -8.74 22.48
CA GLN A 352 14.18 -9.28 23.47
C GLN A 352 13.43 -9.80 24.68
N PRO A 353 13.86 -10.92 25.28
CA PRO A 353 13.26 -11.41 26.53
C PRO A 353 13.36 -10.34 27.63
N ALA A 354 12.28 -10.11 28.36
CA ALA A 354 12.21 -9.08 29.41
C ALA A 354 12.58 -9.59 30.81
N GLY A 355 13.24 -10.73 30.91
CA GLY A 355 13.62 -11.33 32.20
C GLY A 355 12.51 -12.14 32.88
N ASP A 356 11.25 -11.76 32.73
CA ASP A 356 10.10 -12.51 33.23
C ASP A 356 9.63 -13.52 32.16
N ALA A 357 9.22 -14.71 32.60
CA ALA A 357 8.68 -15.71 31.68
C ALA A 357 7.43 -15.16 30.94
N GLY A 358 7.42 -15.27 29.60
CA GLY A 358 6.31 -14.83 28.78
C GLY A 358 6.25 -13.33 28.51
N LYS A 359 7.26 -12.53 28.89
CA LYS A 359 7.34 -11.09 28.58
C LYS A 359 8.42 -10.77 27.58
N VAL A 360 8.17 -9.80 26.70
CA VAL A 360 9.08 -9.35 25.65
C VAL A 360 9.20 -7.83 25.63
N ASP A 361 10.45 -7.32 25.59
CA ASP A 361 10.76 -5.94 25.33
C ASP A 361 10.98 -5.72 23.83
N LEU A 362 10.32 -4.74 23.27
CA LEU A 362 10.48 -4.37 21.86
C LEU A 362 11.47 -3.22 21.75
N ILE A 363 12.57 -3.43 21.04
CA ILE A 363 13.55 -2.39 20.73
C ILE A 363 13.45 -2.05 19.26
N MET A 364 12.97 -0.83 18.97
CA MET A 364 13.01 -0.32 17.60
C MET A 364 14.35 0.36 17.35
N ASN A 365 15.15 -0.24 16.50
CA ASN A 365 16.38 0.36 16.00
C ASN A 365 16.06 1.24 14.79
N VAL A 366 16.55 2.47 14.81
CA VAL A 366 16.31 3.45 13.75
C VAL A 366 17.61 4.12 13.33
N VAL A 367 17.78 4.32 12.02
CA VAL A 367 18.88 5.08 11.43
C VAL A 367 18.29 6.33 10.79
N GLU A 368 18.66 7.52 11.27
CA GLU A 368 18.09 8.76 10.76
C GLU A 368 18.67 9.20 9.42
N ARG A 369 17.81 9.79 8.58
CA ARG A 369 18.22 10.52 7.37
C ARG A 369 18.61 11.97 7.71
N PRO A 370 19.42 12.63 6.87
CA PRO A 370 19.60 14.09 6.98
C PRO A 370 18.23 14.80 6.93
N SER A 371 17.98 15.64 7.95
CA SER A 371 16.67 16.26 8.12
C SER A 371 16.45 17.53 7.31
N GLY A 372 17.52 18.17 6.84
CA GLY A 372 17.44 19.42 6.07
C GLY A 372 18.37 19.44 4.87
N GLY A 373 18.01 20.23 3.89
CA GLY A 373 18.82 20.40 2.68
C GLY A 373 18.37 21.60 1.85
N PHE A 374 19.31 22.08 1.05
CA PHE A 374 19.08 23.07 0.01
C PHE A 374 18.97 22.36 -1.33
N SER A 375 18.09 22.83 -2.16
CA SER A 375 18.00 22.41 -3.56
C SER A 375 17.98 23.66 -4.42
N ALA A 376 18.72 23.63 -5.52
CA ALA A 376 18.68 24.64 -6.56
C ALA A 376 18.42 23.92 -7.89
N GLY A 377 17.57 24.47 -8.71
CA GLY A 377 17.17 23.89 -9.97
C GLY A 377 16.76 24.95 -10.97
N GLY A 378 16.56 24.51 -12.20
CA GLY A 378 15.96 25.30 -13.26
C GLY A 378 14.82 24.50 -13.90
N GLY A 379 13.84 25.18 -14.41
CA GLY A 379 12.67 24.61 -15.07
C GLY A 379 12.26 25.47 -16.27
N ILE A 380 11.21 24.99 -16.95
CA ILE A 380 10.59 25.72 -18.04
C ILE A 380 9.17 26.04 -17.60
N SER A 381 8.76 27.31 -17.63
CA SER A 381 7.39 27.73 -17.39
C SER A 381 6.46 27.21 -18.48
N SER A 382 5.26 26.81 -18.09
CA SER A 382 4.23 26.35 -19.04
C SER A 382 3.65 27.48 -19.91
N GLY A 383 3.92 28.72 -19.59
CA GLY A 383 3.55 29.89 -20.38
C GLY A 383 4.68 30.30 -21.33
N ILE A 384 4.79 29.68 -22.48
CA ILE A 384 5.80 30.04 -23.49
C ILE A 384 5.41 31.37 -24.10
N THR A 385 6.05 32.45 -23.68
CA THR A 385 6.08 33.71 -24.37
C THR A 385 7.23 33.71 -25.38
N SER A 386 7.05 34.41 -26.50
CA SER A 386 7.92 34.42 -27.67
C SER A 386 9.36 34.86 -27.33
N GLY A 387 10.33 33.92 -27.37
CA GLY A 387 11.75 34.25 -27.26
C GLY A 387 12.61 33.02 -26.80
N PRO A 388 13.88 32.96 -27.16
CA PRO A 388 14.73 31.77 -26.92
C PRO A 388 15.07 31.50 -25.44
N LEU A 389 14.80 32.45 -24.53
CA LEU A 389 15.00 32.34 -23.09
C LEU A 389 13.71 32.59 -22.28
N SER A 390 12.61 32.92 -22.97
CA SER A 390 11.30 33.10 -22.33
C SER A 390 10.76 31.75 -21.88
N GLY A 391 10.59 31.58 -20.59
CA GLY A 391 10.14 30.33 -19.98
C GLY A 391 11.17 29.65 -19.07
N LEU A 392 12.40 30.10 -19.01
CA LEU A 392 13.36 29.60 -18.02
C LEU A 392 13.02 30.15 -16.64
N ILE A 393 12.89 29.22 -15.68
CA ILE A 393 12.68 29.54 -14.26
C ILE A 393 13.85 29.00 -13.47
N GLY A 394 14.49 29.87 -12.67
CA GLY A 394 15.42 29.45 -11.63
C GLY A 394 14.66 29.16 -10.33
N SER A 395 14.94 28.06 -9.69
CA SER A 395 14.35 27.71 -8.41
C SER A 395 15.41 27.48 -7.34
N PHE A 396 15.14 27.94 -6.15
CA PHE A 396 15.91 27.69 -4.94
C PHE A 396 14.95 27.27 -3.84
N ALA A 397 15.24 26.16 -3.17
CA ALA A 397 14.40 25.72 -2.08
C ALA A 397 15.24 25.23 -0.90
N TYR A 398 14.79 25.58 0.30
CA TYR A 398 15.25 25.02 1.55
C TYR A 398 14.14 24.15 2.13
N SER A 399 14.45 22.90 2.45
CA SER A 399 13.51 22.00 3.11
C SER A 399 14.11 21.44 4.40
N HIS A 400 13.34 21.45 5.47
CA HIS A 400 13.64 20.77 6.72
C HIS A 400 12.48 19.85 7.09
N LYS A 401 12.76 18.54 7.21
CA LYS A 401 11.72 17.50 7.37
C LYS A 401 11.42 17.13 8.82
N ASN A 402 12.22 17.60 9.77
CA ASN A 402 12.13 17.22 11.18
C ASN A 402 12.43 18.39 12.10
N LEU A 403 11.68 19.47 11.97
CA LEU A 403 11.83 20.63 12.82
C LEU A 403 11.50 20.24 14.26
N PHE A 404 12.34 20.65 15.21
CA PHE A 404 12.21 20.34 16.64
C PHE A 404 12.14 18.84 17.01
N GLY A 405 12.50 17.93 16.10
CA GLY A 405 12.43 16.49 16.32
C GLY A 405 11.00 15.91 16.36
N ARG A 406 10.00 16.65 15.88
CA ARG A 406 8.57 16.29 15.92
C ARG A 406 7.99 15.92 14.57
N ASN A 407 8.82 15.60 13.57
CA ASN A 407 8.39 15.33 12.19
C ASN A 407 7.69 16.54 11.52
N GLN A 408 7.88 17.74 12.06
CA GLN A 408 7.36 18.96 11.48
C GLN A 408 8.19 19.35 10.26
N LYS A 409 7.55 19.75 9.18
CA LYS A 409 8.18 20.04 7.89
C LYS A 409 8.12 21.53 7.60
N LEU A 410 9.26 22.11 7.26
CA LEU A 410 9.34 23.49 6.80
C LEU A 410 9.92 23.48 5.39
N ASN A 411 9.19 24.03 4.42
CA ASN A 411 9.64 24.21 3.06
C ASN A 411 9.57 25.69 2.71
N ILE A 412 10.68 26.25 2.27
CA ILE A 412 10.78 27.62 1.76
C ILE A 412 11.24 27.50 0.33
N SER A 413 10.48 27.97 -0.63
CA SER A 413 10.84 27.95 -2.05
C SER A 413 10.76 29.34 -2.65
N LEU A 414 11.73 29.65 -3.49
CA LEU A 414 11.81 30.81 -4.33
C LEU A 414 11.99 30.35 -5.77
N GLU A 415 11.04 30.68 -6.62
CA GLU A 415 11.11 30.43 -8.06
C GLU A 415 11.07 31.78 -8.76
N ARG A 416 11.95 32.00 -9.72
CA ARG A 416 12.02 33.24 -10.47
C ARG A 416 12.31 33.00 -11.93
N GLY A 417 11.37 33.40 -12.76
CA GLY A 417 11.49 33.49 -14.20
C GLY A 417 11.47 34.95 -14.67
N GLN A 418 11.22 35.13 -15.94
CA GLN A 418 11.13 36.46 -16.53
C GLN A 418 9.88 37.22 -16.04
N ILE A 419 8.74 36.55 -16.03
CA ILE A 419 7.46 37.05 -15.50
C ILE A 419 7.10 36.35 -14.23
N ASP A 420 7.29 35.04 -14.17
CA ASP A 420 6.96 34.22 -13.01
C ASP A 420 7.86 34.53 -11.80
N SER A 421 7.26 34.77 -10.68
CA SER A 421 7.95 34.90 -9.41
C SER A 421 7.08 34.27 -8.34
N ILE A 422 7.59 33.24 -7.67
CA ILE A 422 6.86 32.55 -6.61
C ILE A 422 7.76 32.45 -5.38
N PHE A 423 7.31 33.06 -4.30
CA PHE A 423 7.89 32.88 -2.97
C PHE A 423 6.86 32.14 -2.11
N ARG A 424 7.25 31.01 -1.55
CA ARG A 424 6.35 30.17 -0.75
C ARG A 424 7.02 29.69 0.52
N ILE A 425 6.30 29.80 1.61
CA ILE A 425 6.65 29.20 2.91
C ILE A 425 5.53 28.26 3.28
N ASN A 426 5.85 26.97 3.45
CA ASN A 426 4.93 25.96 3.93
C ASN A 426 5.49 25.34 5.21
N TYR A 427 4.75 25.48 6.29
CA TYR A 427 5.00 24.76 7.53
C TYR A 427 3.91 23.71 7.72
N THR A 428 4.29 22.44 7.84
CA THR A 428 3.35 21.33 8.02
C THR A 428 3.70 20.56 9.29
N ASP A 429 2.73 20.46 10.18
CA ASP A 429 2.73 19.56 11.31
C ASP A 429 1.85 18.34 10.94
N PRO A 430 2.44 17.17 10.64
CA PRO A 430 1.68 16.05 10.08
C PRO A 430 0.76 15.36 11.09
N TRP A 431 0.95 15.61 12.37
CA TRP A 431 0.11 15.06 13.42
C TRP A 431 0.14 15.95 14.67
N ILE A 432 -0.90 16.74 14.84
CA ILE A 432 -1.05 17.68 15.95
C ILE A 432 -0.96 16.93 17.29
N GLU A 433 -0.24 17.52 18.24
CA GLU A 433 -0.10 16.97 19.59
C GLU A 433 -1.47 16.91 20.29
N GLY A 434 -1.79 15.77 20.92
CA GLY A 434 -3.09 15.54 21.59
C GLY A 434 -4.22 15.09 20.69
N ASP A 435 -4.01 14.92 19.37
CA ASP A 435 -5.02 14.40 18.46
C ASP A 435 -4.83 12.90 18.19
N ASP A 436 -5.89 12.10 18.40
CA ASP A 436 -5.87 10.65 18.15
C ASP A 436 -6.17 10.27 16.69
N LYS A 437 -6.69 11.23 15.92
CA LYS A 437 -7.21 10.99 14.56
C LYS A 437 -6.25 11.36 13.45
N ARG A 438 -4.99 11.62 13.77
CA ARG A 438 -3.91 11.97 12.82
C ARG A 438 -4.23 13.21 11.98
N THR A 439 -4.78 14.25 12.59
CA THR A 439 -5.01 15.52 11.91
C THR A 439 -3.66 16.22 11.67
N SER A 440 -3.41 16.59 10.43
CA SER A 440 -2.28 17.46 10.07
C SER A 440 -2.71 18.92 10.03
N ARG A 441 -1.77 19.81 10.29
CA ARG A 441 -1.94 21.25 10.19
C ARG A 441 -0.89 21.81 9.26
N THR A 442 -1.31 22.59 8.27
CA THR A 442 -0.40 23.27 7.33
C THR A 442 -0.64 24.77 7.38
N ILE A 443 0.41 25.54 7.52
CA ILE A 443 0.41 27.00 7.40
C ILE A 443 1.10 27.32 6.08
N ILE A 444 0.43 28.10 5.24
CA ILE A 444 0.89 28.47 3.91
C ILE A 444 0.96 29.98 3.83
N VAL A 445 2.10 30.51 3.42
CA VAL A 445 2.27 31.90 3.01
C VAL A 445 2.93 31.90 1.65
N GLN A 446 2.24 32.47 0.67
CA GLN A 446 2.70 32.48 -0.70
C GLN A 446 2.50 33.87 -1.31
N ASN A 447 3.50 34.34 -2.02
CA ASN A 447 3.40 35.46 -2.94
C ASN A 447 3.81 34.97 -4.33
N SER A 448 2.90 35.04 -5.29
CA SER A 448 3.14 34.55 -6.65
C SER A 448 2.76 35.61 -7.66
N ARG A 449 3.58 35.72 -8.70
CA ARG A 449 3.25 36.45 -9.92
C ARG A 449 3.31 35.46 -11.07
N THR A 450 2.21 35.37 -11.83
CA THR A 450 2.06 34.43 -12.94
C THR A 450 1.58 35.15 -14.18
N PRO A 451 1.86 34.67 -15.40
CA PRO A 451 1.34 35.23 -16.61
C PRO A 451 -0.18 35.25 -16.62
N GLY A 452 -0.77 36.36 -17.08
CA GLY A 452 -2.22 36.53 -17.16
C GLY A 452 -2.90 35.82 -18.35
N THR A 453 -2.30 34.76 -18.89
CA THR A 453 -2.82 34.01 -20.05
C THR A 453 -4.21 33.41 -19.81
N LEU A 454 -4.53 33.08 -18.57
CA LEU A 454 -5.87 32.59 -18.21
C LEU A 454 -6.96 33.69 -18.27
N VAL A 455 -6.57 34.97 -18.21
CA VAL A 455 -7.50 36.10 -18.27
C VAL A 455 -7.70 36.58 -19.71
N HIS A 456 -6.63 36.65 -20.50
CA HIS A 456 -6.65 37.19 -21.86
C HIS A 456 -6.52 36.18 -22.98
N GLY A 457 -6.15 34.94 -22.68
CA GLY A 457 -5.67 34.00 -23.69
C GLY A 457 -4.33 34.45 -24.30
N ASN A 458 -3.82 33.70 -25.25
CA ASN A 458 -2.66 34.08 -26.06
C ASN A 458 -3.10 35.00 -27.22
N GLN A 459 -3.54 36.19 -26.93
CA GLN A 459 -3.76 37.16 -28.00
C GLN A 459 -2.43 37.78 -28.41
N HIS A 460 -2.28 38.03 -29.70
CA HIS A 460 -1.06 38.48 -30.35
C HIS A 460 -0.58 39.90 -29.97
N ASP A 461 -1.17 40.52 -28.97
CA ASP A 461 -0.74 41.82 -28.51
C ASP A 461 0.33 41.70 -27.42
N ASN A 462 1.41 42.43 -27.65
CA ASN A 462 2.65 42.47 -26.84
C ASN A 462 2.50 43.00 -25.40
N SER A 463 1.34 42.93 -24.78
CA SER A 463 1.13 43.31 -23.41
C SER A 463 1.23 42.07 -22.49
N SER A 464 2.38 41.85 -21.91
CA SER A 464 2.59 40.84 -20.90
C SER A 464 1.89 41.21 -19.60
N LEU A 465 0.61 40.88 -19.52
CA LEU A 465 -0.17 40.98 -18.30
C LEU A 465 0.27 39.92 -17.31
N SER A 466 0.46 40.29 -16.06
CA SER A 466 0.73 39.36 -14.97
C SER A 466 -0.32 39.48 -13.86
N ILE A 467 -0.61 38.36 -13.19
CA ILE A 467 -1.46 38.31 -12.00
C ILE A 467 -0.58 38.14 -10.76
N ASP A 468 -0.66 39.11 -9.86
CA ASP A 468 -0.08 39.00 -8.52
C ASP A 468 -1.10 38.35 -7.59
N HIS A 469 -0.66 37.38 -6.80
CA HIS A 469 -1.50 36.69 -5.84
C HIS A 469 -0.75 36.44 -4.54
N VAL A 470 -1.18 37.09 -3.48
CA VAL A 470 -0.69 36.84 -2.11
C VAL A 470 -1.71 35.99 -1.38
N THR A 471 -1.27 34.87 -0.86
CA THR A 471 -2.11 33.93 -0.10
C THR A 471 -1.48 33.70 1.26
N ALA A 472 -2.26 33.81 2.32
CA ALA A 472 -1.88 33.39 3.67
C ALA A 472 -3.00 32.56 4.27
N GLY A 473 -2.71 31.35 4.73
CA GLY A 473 -3.76 30.47 5.21
C GLY A 473 -3.32 29.36 6.14
N LEU A 474 -4.31 28.79 6.77
CA LEU A 474 -4.21 27.67 7.69
C LEU A 474 -5.13 26.56 7.19
N GLU A 475 -4.59 25.35 7.09
CA GLU A 475 -5.29 24.17 6.58
C GLU A 475 -5.15 23.01 7.55
N PHE A 476 -6.22 22.28 7.77
CA PHE A 476 -6.27 21.04 8.54
C PHE A 476 -6.69 19.91 7.62
N SER A 477 -5.89 18.84 7.56
CA SER A 477 -6.21 17.64 6.79
C SER A 477 -6.26 16.43 7.71
N ARG A 478 -7.22 15.53 7.45
CA ARG A 478 -7.49 14.38 8.30
C ARG A 478 -7.95 13.17 7.48
N PRO A 479 -7.46 11.96 7.76
CA PRO A 479 -8.06 10.75 7.25
C PRO A 479 -9.43 10.55 7.92
N LEU A 480 -10.51 10.54 7.11
CA LEU A 480 -11.88 10.35 7.60
C LEU A 480 -12.25 8.87 7.68
N ARG A 481 -11.85 8.10 6.68
CA ARG A 481 -12.02 6.63 6.55
C ARG A 481 -10.82 6.04 5.80
N PRO A 482 -10.63 4.68 5.77
CA PRO A 482 -9.51 4.02 5.08
C PRO A 482 -9.49 4.43 3.66
N LYS A 483 -9.62 5.17 2.92
CA LYS A 483 -9.55 5.59 1.52
C LYS A 483 -10.09 7.01 1.32
N TRP A 484 -10.54 7.65 2.41
CA TRP A 484 -11.10 8.98 2.38
C TRP A 484 -10.28 9.94 3.23
N SER A 485 -9.91 11.07 2.69
CA SER A 485 -9.33 12.21 3.41
C SER A 485 -10.22 13.44 3.27
N GLY A 486 -10.23 14.25 4.31
CA GLY A 486 -10.90 15.54 4.30
C GLY A 486 -9.93 16.63 4.70
N THR A 487 -10.00 17.74 4.02
CA THR A 487 -9.19 18.93 4.28
C THR A 487 -10.11 20.14 4.44
N ALA A 488 -9.87 20.95 5.45
CA ALA A 488 -10.58 22.19 5.67
C ALA A 488 -9.58 23.30 5.99
N GLY A 489 -9.72 24.45 5.39
CA GLY A 489 -8.79 25.56 5.56
C GLY A 489 -9.44 26.92 5.44
N LEU A 490 -8.73 27.92 5.94
CA LEU A 490 -9.10 29.33 5.83
C LEU A 490 -7.93 30.09 5.24
N PHE A 491 -8.17 30.82 4.15
CA PHE A 491 -7.14 31.50 3.38
C PHE A 491 -7.53 32.94 3.11
N PHE A 492 -6.70 33.87 3.53
CA PHE A 492 -6.72 35.23 3.04
C PHE A 492 -6.04 35.26 1.67
N GLN A 493 -6.68 35.91 0.70
CA GLN A 493 -6.15 36.09 -0.65
C GLN A 493 -6.27 37.54 -1.05
N HIS A 494 -5.19 38.05 -1.66
CA HIS A 494 -5.09 39.37 -2.20
C HIS A 494 -4.57 39.24 -3.62
N ALA A 495 -5.40 39.54 -4.62
CA ALA A 495 -5.09 39.29 -6.01
C ALA A 495 -5.32 40.54 -6.88
N GLY A 496 -4.45 40.75 -7.87
CA GLY A 496 -4.58 41.86 -8.79
C GLY A 496 -3.78 41.67 -10.07
N ALA A 497 -4.08 42.43 -11.08
CA ALA A 497 -3.39 42.40 -12.36
C ALA A 497 -2.36 43.55 -12.47
N ARG A 498 -1.24 43.25 -13.13
CA ARG A 498 -0.16 44.21 -13.38
C ARG A 498 0.24 44.24 -14.86
N ASP A 499 0.68 45.42 -15.29
CA ASP A 499 1.30 45.61 -16.61
C ASP A 499 2.79 45.11 -16.61
N GLU A 500 3.44 45.23 -17.76
CA GLU A 500 4.88 44.89 -17.91
C GLU A 500 5.78 45.71 -16.98
N LYS A 501 5.38 46.96 -16.70
CA LYS A 501 6.13 47.84 -15.82
C LYS A 501 5.91 47.56 -14.32
N GLY A 502 4.98 46.65 -14.04
CA GLY A 502 4.63 46.27 -12.66
C GLY A 502 3.60 47.21 -12.02
N ASN A 503 2.97 48.12 -12.75
CA ASN A 503 1.92 48.97 -12.22
C ASN A 503 0.58 48.21 -12.16
N PRO A 504 -0.22 48.40 -11.10
CA PRO A 504 -1.53 47.78 -11.01
C PRO A 504 -2.48 48.31 -12.07
N ILE A 505 -3.23 47.43 -12.71
CA ILE A 505 -4.22 47.77 -13.74
C ILE A 505 -5.58 47.18 -13.37
N ILE A 506 -6.66 47.96 -13.67
CA ILE A 506 -8.04 47.60 -13.33
C ILE A 506 -8.76 47.04 -14.55
N LYS A 507 -8.38 47.48 -15.74
CA LYS A 507 -8.99 47.10 -17.01
C LYS A 507 -7.94 46.67 -18.00
N ASP A 508 -8.33 45.75 -18.88
CA ASP A 508 -7.52 45.32 -20.00
C ASP A 508 -7.52 46.33 -21.16
N PHE A 509 -6.80 46.01 -22.23
CA PHE A 509 -6.77 46.83 -23.45
C PHE A 509 -8.14 47.02 -24.09
N TYR A 510 -9.05 46.03 -23.95
CA TYR A 510 -10.40 46.08 -24.45
C TYR A 510 -11.41 46.80 -23.51
N GLY A 511 -10.93 47.30 -22.38
CA GLY A 511 -11.77 47.94 -21.36
C GLY A 511 -12.52 47.01 -20.46
N SER A 512 -12.25 45.69 -20.54
CA SER A 512 -12.84 44.66 -19.66
C SER A 512 -12.21 44.72 -18.28
N PRO A 513 -12.99 44.58 -17.19
CA PRO A 513 -12.46 44.61 -15.85
C PRO A 513 -11.60 43.38 -15.58
N LEU A 514 -10.46 43.58 -14.91
CA LEU A 514 -9.53 42.54 -14.46
C LEU A 514 -9.72 42.18 -12.99
N THR A 515 -10.44 43.01 -12.25
CA THR A 515 -10.82 42.79 -10.84
C THR A 515 -12.35 42.86 -10.73
N ALA A 516 -12.90 42.12 -9.80
CA ALA A 516 -14.33 42.12 -9.54
C ALA A 516 -14.75 43.29 -8.64
N SER A 517 -13.86 43.81 -7.80
CA SER A 517 -14.11 44.96 -6.93
C SER A 517 -14.08 46.27 -7.64
N GLY A 518 -13.53 46.37 -8.87
CA GLY A 518 -13.25 47.61 -9.58
C GLY A 518 -12.10 48.43 -8.97
N LYS A 519 -11.41 47.89 -7.98
CA LYS A 519 -10.17 48.40 -7.38
C LYS A 519 -8.96 47.70 -7.98
N PRO A 520 -7.73 48.20 -7.76
CA PRO A 520 -6.51 47.54 -8.24
C PRO A 520 -6.32 46.09 -7.75
N TYR A 521 -6.96 45.74 -6.66
CA TYR A 521 -6.86 44.42 -6.02
C TYR A 521 -8.24 43.94 -5.58
N ASP A 522 -8.39 42.62 -5.62
CA ASP A 522 -9.51 41.89 -5.04
C ASP A 522 -9.01 41.22 -3.74
N ASP A 523 -9.66 41.57 -2.63
CA ASP A 523 -9.41 40.98 -1.32
C ASP A 523 -10.51 39.98 -0.99
N MET A 524 -10.12 38.84 -0.45
CA MET A 524 -11.07 37.80 -0.08
C MET A 524 -10.56 36.94 1.07
N LEU A 525 -11.45 36.51 1.93
CA LEU A 525 -11.21 35.44 2.89
C LEU A 525 -12.00 34.21 2.41
N VAL A 526 -11.28 33.13 2.12
CA VAL A 526 -11.85 31.93 1.51
C VAL A 526 -11.79 30.76 2.47
N ALA A 527 -12.95 30.21 2.83
CA ALA A 527 -13.06 28.93 3.48
C ALA A 527 -13.02 27.84 2.41
N LYS A 528 -12.03 26.96 2.49
CA LYS A 528 -11.84 25.84 1.55
C LYS A 528 -12.17 24.52 2.25
N PHE A 529 -12.90 23.68 1.56
CA PHE A 529 -13.16 22.30 1.96
C PHE A 529 -12.85 21.36 0.81
N GLU A 530 -12.06 20.35 1.06
CA GLU A 530 -11.74 19.32 0.09
C GLU A 530 -12.01 17.93 0.68
N SER A 531 -12.58 17.04 -0.12
CA SER A 531 -12.75 15.65 0.23
C SER A 531 -12.24 14.77 -0.90
N VAL A 532 -11.27 13.92 -0.62
CA VAL A 532 -10.61 13.06 -1.61
C VAL A 532 -10.81 11.60 -1.24
N TYR A 533 -11.31 10.84 -2.19
CA TYR A 533 -11.35 9.38 -2.17
C TYR A 533 -10.29 8.82 -3.10
N THR A 534 -9.50 7.87 -2.62
CA THR A 534 -8.51 7.15 -3.43
C THR A 534 -8.66 5.66 -3.18
N GLY A 535 -9.06 4.93 -4.20
CA GLY A 535 -9.21 3.48 -4.18
C GLY A 535 -8.27 2.82 -5.18
N SER A 536 -7.55 1.80 -4.74
CA SER A 536 -6.81 0.88 -5.60
C SER A 536 -7.31 -0.55 -5.35
N GLY A 537 -7.41 -1.34 -6.39
CA GLY A 537 -7.80 -2.75 -6.35
C GLY A 537 -7.20 -3.50 -7.53
N ASP A 538 -7.39 -4.81 -7.57
CA ASP A 538 -6.80 -5.71 -8.58
C ASP A 538 -7.22 -5.37 -10.03
N GLN A 539 -8.31 -4.62 -10.21
CA GLN A 539 -8.84 -4.22 -11.52
C GLN A 539 -8.60 -2.76 -11.87
N GLY A 540 -7.74 -2.06 -11.12
CA GLY A 540 -7.39 -0.68 -11.43
C GLY A 540 -7.57 0.30 -10.27
N SER A 541 -7.50 1.58 -10.59
CA SER A 541 -7.54 2.68 -9.62
C SER A 541 -8.79 3.55 -9.79
N SER A 542 -9.26 4.12 -8.69
CA SER A 542 -10.35 5.10 -8.70
C SER A 542 -10.02 6.26 -7.79
N MET A 543 -10.34 7.46 -8.23
CA MET A 543 -10.17 8.71 -7.47
C MET A 543 -11.43 9.55 -7.62
N PHE A 544 -11.87 10.14 -6.54
CA PHE A 544 -12.89 11.17 -6.53
C PHE A 544 -12.43 12.31 -5.63
N ALA A 545 -12.41 13.53 -6.14
CA ALA A 545 -12.08 14.72 -5.38
C ALA A 545 -13.25 15.70 -5.50
N PHE A 546 -13.66 16.23 -4.37
CA PHE A 546 -14.68 17.28 -4.27
C PHE A 546 -14.07 18.46 -3.54
N ASN A 547 -14.08 19.63 -4.16
CA ASN A 547 -13.60 20.90 -3.62
C ASN A 547 -14.74 21.90 -3.52
N MET A 548 -14.86 22.56 -2.40
CA MET A 548 -15.76 23.69 -2.19
C MET A 548 -14.98 24.87 -1.60
N GLU A 549 -15.12 26.02 -2.20
CA GLU A 549 -14.53 27.26 -1.75
C GLU A 549 -15.64 28.28 -1.52
N GLN A 550 -15.63 28.90 -0.35
CA GLN A 550 -16.60 29.91 0.04
C GLN A 550 -15.88 31.21 0.39
N GLY A 551 -16.08 32.23 -0.42
CA GLY A 551 -15.68 33.59 -0.08
C GLY A 551 -16.55 34.13 1.06
N LEU A 552 -15.93 34.63 2.11
CA LEU A 552 -16.59 35.14 3.32
C LEU A 552 -16.62 36.67 3.29
N PRO A 553 -17.78 37.30 3.31
CA PRO A 553 -17.92 38.78 3.27
C PRO A 553 -17.69 39.38 4.66
N ILE A 554 -16.46 39.28 5.19
CA ILE A 554 -16.12 39.85 6.52
C ILE A 554 -16.09 41.39 6.43
N MET A 555 -15.60 41.93 5.31
CA MET A 555 -15.66 43.34 5.02
C MET A 555 -16.57 43.62 3.81
N PRO A 556 -17.26 44.76 3.71
CA PRO A 556 -18.18 45.05 2.63
C PRO A 556 -17.54 45.03 1.24
N GLU A 557 -16.25 45.25 1.16
CA GLU A 557 -15.48 45.31 -0.09
C GLU A 557 -14.90 43.94 -0.50
N TRP A 558 -14.96 42.95 0.36
CA TRP A 558 -14.40 41.61 0.10
C TRP A 558 -15.35 40.82 -0.76
N LEU A 559 -14.77 39.97 -1.61
CA LEU A 559 -15.54 39.19 -2.57
C LEU A 559 -16.35 38.10 -1.87
N PHE A 560 -17.59 37.98 -2.28
CA PHE A 560 -18.51 36.93 -1.84
C PHE A 560 -18.87 36.01 -3.00
N PHE A 561 -18.41 34.77 -2.91
CA PHE A 561 -18.67 33.75 -3.93
C PHE A 561 -18.73 32.36 -3.30
N ASN A 562 -19.33 31.43 -4.01
CA ASN A 562 -19.26 29.99 -3.74
C ASN A 562 -18.78 29.30 -5.00
N ARG A 563 -17.73 28.51 -4.89
CA ARG A 563 -17.12 27.75 -5.97
C ARG A 563 -17.09 26.28 -5.61
N VAL A 564 -17.69 25.45 -6.45
CA VAL A 564 -17.71 24.00 -6.29
C VAL A 564 -17.04 23.36 -7.49
N ASN A 565 -16.16 22.41 -7.25
CA ASN A 565 -15.47 21.65 -8.26
C ASN A 565 -15.42 20.18 -7.86
N ALA A 566 -15.82 19.30 -8.77
CA ALA A 566 -15.76 17.86 -8.57
C ALA A 566 -14.96 17.19 -9.68
N ARG A 567 -14.16 16.19 -9.33
CA ARG A 567 -13.37 15.43 -10.27
C ARG A 567 -13.48 13.95 -9.94
N ALA A 568 -13.78 13.15 -10.95
CA ALA A 568 -13.82 11.71 -10.86
C ALA A 568 -12.84 11.10 -11.88
N ARG A 569 -12.09 10.09 -11.47
CA ARG A 569 -11.13 9.38 -12.31
C ARG A 569 -11.24 7.88 -12.06
N LYS A 570 -11.33 7.09 -13.12
CA LYS A 570 -11.39 5.63 -13.08
C LYS A 570 -10.36 5.05 -14.03
N GLY A 571 -9.39 4.33 -13.51
CA GLY A 571 -8.48 3.50 -14.28
C GLY A 571 -8.94 2.05 -14.25
N VAL A 572 -8.96 1.38 -15.39
CA VAL A 572 -9.26 -0.05 -15.51
C VAL A 572 -8.13 -0.71 -16.27
N ASP A 573 -7.52 -1.71 -15.66
CA ASP A 573 -6.44 -2.46 -16.26
C ASP A 573 -7.03 -3.61 -17.10
N ILE A 574 -6.73 -3.65 -18.40
CA ILE A 574 -7.24 -4.62 -19.39
C ILE A 574 -6.03 -5.33 -20.00
N GLY A 575 -5.55 -6.38 -19.33
CA GLY A 575 -4.33 -7.05 -19.72
C GLY A 575 -3.12 -6.11 -19.62
N PRO A 576 -2.31 -5.95 -20.68
CA PRO A 576 -1.17 -5.04 -20.64
C PRO A 576 -1.55 -3.57 -20.84
N THR A 577 -2.80 -3.26 -21.18
CA THR A 577 -3.28 -1.91 -21.45
C THR A 577 -4.10 -1.38 -20.28
N ARG A 578 -4.05 -0.06 -20.07
CA ARG A 578 -4.85 0.64 -19.08
C ARG A 578 -5.78 1.64 -19.75
N LEU A 579 -7.07 1.50 -19.50
CA LEU A 579 -8.08 2.50 -19.85
C LEU A 579 -8.26 3.47 -18.66
N LEU A 580 -8.09 4.76 -18.91
CA LEU A 580 -8.28 5.80 -17.93
C LEU A 580 -9.40 6.74 -18.37
N LEU A 581 -10.44 6.82 -17.56
CA LEU A 581 -11.56 7.74 -17.76
C LEU A 581 -11.51 8.82 -16.69
N SER A 582 -11.60 10.07 -17.07
CA SER A 582 -11.70 11.20 -16.14
C SER A 582 -12.83 12.13 -16.54
N LEU A 583 -13.52 12.64 -15.52
CA LEU A 583 -14.59 13.62 -15.65
C LEU A 583 -14.36 14.69 -14.58
N SER A 584 -14.37 15.93 -14.98
CA SER A 584 -14.33 17.07 -14.07
C SER A 584 -15.41 18.08 -14.43
N GLY A 585 -15.94 18.74 -13.42
CA GLY A 585 -16.94 19.76 -13.59
C GLY A 585 -17.00 20.69 -12.38
N GLY A 586 -17.41 21.91 -12.59
CA GLY A 586 -17.49 22.90 -11.54
C GLY A 586 -18.48 24.01 -11.84
N HIS A 587 -18.81 24.74 -10.79
CA HIS A 587 -19.71 25.88 -10.85
C HIS A 587 -19.29 26.93 -9.83
N VAL A 588 -19.35 28.22 -10.22
CA VAL A 588 -19.09 29.34 -9.34
C VAL A 588 -20.23 30.33 -9.40
N VAL A 589 -20.71 30.75 -8.25
CA VAL A 589 -21.75 31.77 -8.09
C VAL A 589 -21.23 32.94 -7.25
N GLY A 590 -21.83 34.10 -7.40
CA GLY A 590 -21.45 35.28 -6.66
C GLY A 590 -20.48 36.17 -7.41
N ASN A 591 -19.80 37.04 -6.66
CA ASN A 591 -18.82 37.98 -7.19
C ASN A 591 -17.42 37.45 -6.95
N PHE A 592 -16.69 37.13 -8.01
CA PHE A 592 -15.35 36.55 -7.97
C PHE A 592 -14.44 37.20 -9.00
N SER A 593 -13.14 37.13 -8.77
CA SER A 593 -12.15 37.72 -9.70
C SER A 593 -12.17 37.04 -11.06
N PRO A 594 -12.05 37.76 -12.18
CA PRO A 594 -12.09 37.18 -13.52
C PRO A 594 -11.09 36.07 -13.77
N HIS A 595 -9.92 36.12 -13.16
CA HIS A 595 -8.88 35.10 -13.27
C HIS A 595 -9.21 33.79 -12.49
N GLU A 596 -10.23 33.81 -11.65
CA GLU A 596 -10.74 32.62 -10.93
C GLU A 596 -11.83 31.88 -11.73
N ALA A 597 -12.24 32.36 -12.90
CA ALA A 597 -13.16 31.65 -13.78
C ALA A 597 -12.56 30.35 -14.27
N PHE A 598 -13.42 29.36 -14.53
CA PHE A 598 -12.95 28.06 -15.03
C PHE A 598 -12.52 28.19 -16.49
N ALA A 599 -11.22 28.05 -16.74
CA ALA A 599 -10.63 28.05 -18.07
C ALA A 599 -10.57 26.63 -18.65
N ILE A 600 -11.06 26.46 -19.87
CA ILE A 600 -11.17 25.21 -20.59
C ILE A 600 -10.24 25.21 -21.79
N GLY A 601 -9.44 24.20 -21.95
CA GLY A 601 -8.37 24.05 -22.94
C GLY A 601 -7.01 23.96 -22.29
N GLY A 602 -6.04 23.41 -23.00
CA GLY A 602 -4.67 23.26 -22.55
C GLY A 602 -4.29 21.84 -22.11
N THR A 603 -3.07 21.71 -21.67
CA THR A 603 -2.43 20.40 -21.36
C THR A 603 -3.15 19.58 -20.29
N ASN A 604 -3.77 20.24 -19.32
CA ASN A 604 -4.46 19.59 -18.21
C ASN A 604 -5.99 19.57 -18.33
N SER A 605 -6.54 20.17 -19.41
CA SER A 605 -7.97 20.22 -19.68
C SER A 605 -8.28 19.55 -21.04
N VAL A 606 -8.47 20.29 -22.12
CA VAL A 606 -8.70 19.76 -23.46
C VAL A 606 -7.44 19.97 -24.28
N ARG A 607 -6.72 18.90 -24.59
CA ARG A 607 -5.50 18.95 -25.41
C ARG A 607 -5.82 19.30 -26.86
N GLY A 608 -4.87 19.89 -27.56
CA GLY A 608 -5.09 20.45 -28.90
C GLY A 608 -5.42 21.94 -28.89
N TYR A 609 -5.73 22.49 -27.73
CA TYR A 609 -5.97 23.90 -27.50
C TYR A 609 -4.92 24.53 -26.61
N GLU A 610 -4.77 25.85 -26.68
CA GLU A 610 -4.06 26.66 -25.69
C GLU A 610 -4.84 26.69 -24.36
N GLU A 611 -4.16 27.10 -23.28
CA GLU A 611 -4.80 27.29 -21.99
C GLU A 611 -5.98 28.26 -22.11
N GLY A 612 -7.17 27.82 -21.70
CA GLY A 612 -8.39 28.56 -21.76
C GLY A 612 -8.95 28.85 -23.18
N ALA A 613 -8.41 28.26 -24.27
CA ALA A 613 -8.80 28.61 -25.64
C ALA A 613 -10.14 28.01 -26.09
N VAL A 614 -10.69 27.04 -25.39
CA VAL A 614 -12.04 26.51 -25.64
C VAL A 614 -13.11 27.44 -25.10
N GLY A 615 -12.91 27.91 -23.88
CA GLY A 615 -13.83 28.78 -23.18
C GLY A 615 -13.36 29.10 -21.78
N SER A 616 -14.06 30.03 -21.15
CA SER A 616 -13.85 30.38 -19.76
C SER A 616 -15.19 30.82 -19.16
N GLY A 617 -15.57 30.27 -18.02
CA GLY A 617 -16.91 30.49 -17.54
C GLY A 617 -17.14 30.19 -16.08
N ARG A 618 -18.40 30.37 -15.67
CA ARG A 618 -18.90 30.06 -14.34
C ARG A 618 -19.14 28.57 -14.14
N SER A 619 -19.44 27.84 -15.19
CA SER A 619 -19.78 26.43 -15.16
C SER A 619 -19.05 25.71 -16.28
N TYR A 620 -18.46 24.55 -15.95
CA TYR A 620 -17.76 23.78 -16.95
C TYR A 620 -17.93 22.29 -16.73
N VAL A 621 -17.73 21.54 -17.80
CA VAL A 621 -17.54 20.11 -17.77
C VAL A 621 -16.41 19.74 -18.74
N VAL A 622 -15.52 18.86 -18.29
CA VAL A 622 -14.43 18.30 -19.10
C VAL A 622 -14.39 16.80 -18.89
N GLY A 623 -14.49 16.05 -19.98
CA GLY A 623 -14.33 14.61 -20.04
C GLY A 623 -13.06 14.24 -20.79
N SER A 624 -12.35 13.21 -20.33
CA SER A 624 -11.17 12.67 -20.99
C SER A 624 -11.16 11.15 -20.93
N SER A 625 -10.83 10.53 -22.03
CA SER A 625 -10.55 9.10 -22.10
C SER A 625 -9.16 8.87 -22.66
N GLU A 626 -8.38 8.00 -22.01
CA GLU A 626 -7.03 7.67 -22.40
C GLU A 626 -6.84 6.15 -22.38
N ILE A 627 -6.11 5.64 -23.36
CA ILE A 627 -5.66 4.26 -23.41
C ILE A 627 -4.14 4.30 -23.40
N SER A 628 -3.53 3.74 -22.35
CA SER A 628 -2.09 3.56 -22.27
C SER A 628 -1.69 2.11 -22.48
N PHE A 629 -0.56 1.89 -23.12
CA PHE A 629 0.00 0.58 -23.40
C PHE A 629 1.52 0.61 -23.29
N PRO A 630 2.15 -0.45 -22.75
CA PRO A 630 3.58 -0.52 -22.64
C PRO A 630 4.24 -0.64 -24.03
N MET A 631 5.31 0.10 -24.25
CA MET A 631 6.10 0.02 -25.48
C MET A 631 7.43 -0.68 -25.23
N VAL A 632 8.48 0.05 -24.85
CA VAL A 632 9.83 -0.47 -24.63
C VAL A 632 10.37 0.10 -23.32
N GLY A 633 10.76 -0.78 -22.39
CA GLY A 633 11.31 -0.38 -21.09
C GLY A 633 10.34 0.51 -20.28
N PRO A 634 10.77 1.71 -19.81
CA PRO A 634 9.93 2.61 -19.01
C PRO A 634 9.00 3.51 -19.84
N VAL A 635 8.88 3.23 -21.15
CA VAL A 635 8.12 4.06 -22.09
C VAL A 635 6.73 3.46 -22.31
N GLU A 636 5.70 4.27 -22.10
CA GLU A 636 4.29 3.96 -22.41
C GLU A 636 3.81 4.79 -23.59
N GLY A 637 3.10 4.15 -24.52
CA GLY A 637 2.31 4.83 -25.54
C GLY A 637 0.94 5.20 -25.01
N VAL A 638 0.40 6.34 -25.42
CA VAL A 638 -0.92 6.85 -25.01
C VAL A 638 -1.70 7.32 -26.21
N ILE A 639 -2.98 6.94 -26.28
CA ILE A 639 -3.96 7.50 -27.21
C ILE A 639 -5.06 8.12 -26.38
N PHE A 640 -5.52 9.30 -26.75
CA PHE A 640 -6.49 10.02 -25.94
C PHE A 640 -7.53 10.78 -26.77
N ALA A 641 -8.66 11.05 -26.12
CA ALA A 641 -9.70 11.94 -26.58
C ALA A 641 -10.26 12.77 -25.41
N ASP A 642 -10.32 14.07 -25.58
CA ASP A 642 -10.80 15.03 -24.58
C ASP A 642 -11.97 15.83 -25.14
N TYR A 643 -12.92 16.18 -24.29
CA TYR A 643 -14.03 17.07 -24.60
C TYR A 643 -14.25 18.06 -23.46
N GLY A 644 -14.48 19.32 -23.77
CA GLY A 644 -14.78 20.35 -22.79
C GLY A 644 -15.88 21.31 -23.25
N HIS A 645 -16.67 21.79 -22.29
CA HIS A 645 -17.77 22.71 -22.53
C HIS A 645 -17.95 23.66 -21.35
N ASP A 646 -18.18 24.96 -21.62
CA ASP A 646 -18.33 26.02 -20.64
C ASP A 646 -19.75 26.19 -20.09
N LEU A 647 -20.69 25.34 -20.48
CA LEU A 647 -22.08 25.33 -20.04
C LEU A 647 -22.77 26.71 -20.09
N TRP A 648 -22.50 27.47 -21.14
CA TRP A 648 -23.19 28.76 -21.45
C TRP A 648 -22.90 29.89 -20.46
N SER A 649 -21.75 29.87 -19.79
CA SER A 649 -21.46 30.85 -18.74
C SER A 649 -20.67 32.10 -19.20
N GLY A 650 -20.20 32.14 -20.44
CA GLY A 650 -19.35 33.22 -20.97
C GLY A 650 -19.85 34.66 -20.76
N PRO A 651 -21.10 35.02 -21.13
CA PRO A 651 -21.58 36.40 -20.97
C PRO A 651 -21.78 36.86 -19.53
N ASN A 652 -21.91 35.91 -18.62
CA ASN A 652 -22.19 36.15 -17.20
C ASN A 652 -20.94 36.19 -16.32
N VAL A 653 -19.75 36.08 -16.91
CA VAL A 653 -18.50 36.17 -16.18
C VAL A 653 -18.01 37.60 -16.14
N PRO A 654 -17.57 38.14 -15.00
CA PRO A 654 -16.99 39.46 -14.91
C PRO A 654 -15.75 39.58 -15.81
N GLY A 655 -15.63 40.64 -16.55
CA GLY A 655 -14.53 40.83 -17.50
C GLY A 655 -14.64 39.97 -18.75
N ASP A 656 -13.50 39.67 -19.36
CA ASP A 656 -13.39 38.74 -20.48
C ASP A 656 -12.31 37.69 -20.14
N PRO A 657 -12.54 36.83 -19.14
CA PRO A 657 -11.53 35.90 -18.66
C PRO A 657 -11.09 34.98 -19.81
N ALA A 658 -9.78 34.94 -20.04
CA ALA A 658 -9.16 34.22 -21.13
C ALA A 658 -9.75 34.53 -22.53
N GLY A 659 -10.34 35.74 -22.75
CA GLY A 659 -10.98 36.13 -23.98
C GLY A 659 -12.19 35.26 -24.33
N ALA A 660 -13.02 34.91 -23.35
CA ALA A 660 -14.14 33.97 -23.51
C ALA A 660 -15.19 34.44 -24.52
N ARG A 661 -15.35 35.74 -24.71
CA ARG A 661 -16.31 36.33 -25.67
C ARG A 661 -16.08 35.93 -27.12
N TYR A 662 -14.84 35.60 -27.48
CA TYR A 662 -14.43 35.22 -28.82
C TYR A 662 -14.16 33.72 -28.96
N LYS A 663 -14.51 32.92 -27.96
CA LYS A 663 -14.23 31.50 -27.92
C LYS A 663 -15.47 30.66 -28.21
N PRO A 664 -15.31 29.42 -28.71
CA PRO A 664 -16.45 28.60 -29.12
C PRO A 664 -17.29 28.09 -27.93
N GLY A 665 -16.78 28.16 -26.69
CA GLY A 665 -17.46 27.65 -25.50
C GLY A 665 -17.46 26.12 -25.37
N SER A 666 -17.16 25.38 -26.44
CA SER A 666 -17.00 23.93 -26.47
C SER A 666 -15.93 23.52 -27.44
N GLY A 667 -15.32 22.39 -27.21
CA GLY A 667 -14.29 21.86 -28.08
C GLY A 667 -13.88 20.43 -27.72
N TYR A 668 -13.34 19.71 -28.71
CA TYR A 668 -12.77 18.42 -28.51
C TYR A 668 -11.33 18.35 -29.04
N GLY A 669 -10.52 17.55 -28.37
CA GLY A 669 -9.16 17.28 -28.79
C GLY A 669 -8.88 15.79 -28.73
N TYR A 670 -8.09 15.29 -29.67
CA TYR A 670 -7.66 13.93 -29.71
C TYR A 670 -6.21 13.83 -30.16
N GLY A 671 -5.56 12.75 -29.83
CA GLY A 671 -4.17 12.59 -30.20
C GLY A 671 -3.51 11.38 -29.61
N PHE A 672 -2.21 11.39 -29.71
CA PHE A 672 -1.35 10.33 -29.18
C PHE A 672 -0.11 10.94 -28.54
N GLY A 673 0.55 10.13 -27.74
CA GLY A 673 1.76 10.58 -27.04
C GLY A 673 2.56 9.45 -26.46
N ILE A 674 3.64 9.82 -25.82
CA ILE A 674 4.47 8.93 -25.04
C ILE A 674 4.62 9.43 -23.61
N ARG A 675 4.72 8.50 -22.69
CA ARG A 675 5.03 8.74 -21.29
C ARG A 675 6.29 7.99 -20.93
N VAL A 676 7.15 8.64 -20.17
CA VAL A 676 8.40 8.05 -19.68
C VAL A 676 8.45 8.24 -18.17
N ASP A 677 8.54 7.16 -17.44
CA ASP A 677 8.68 7.24 -15.98
C ASP A 677 10.02 7.86 -15.61
N SER A 678 9.96 8.89 -14.78
CA SER A 678 11.14 9.58 -14.27
C SER A 678 11.04 9.76 -12.75
N PRO A 679 12.17 9.98 -12.05
CA PRO A 679 12.17 10.27 -10.62
C PRO A 679 11.34 11.49 -10.19
N LEU A 680 11.04 12.38 -11.14
CA LEU A 680 10.21 13.59 -10.95
C LEU A 680 8.72 13.34 -11.25
N GLY A 681 8.36 12.11 -11.60
CA GLY A 681 7.06 11.72 -12.12
C GLY A 681 7.10 11.46 -13.64
N PRO A 682 6.02 10.95 -14.24
CA PRO A 682 5.99 10.66 -15.67
C PRO A 682 6.16 11.93 -16.51
N LEU A 683 7.13 11.90 -17.42
CA LEU A 683 7.30 12.90 -18.47
C LEU A 683 6.31 12.57 -19.58
N ARG A 684 5.51 13.55 -19.99
CA ARG A 684 4.47 13.40 -21.03
C ARG A 684 4.83 14.25 -22.24
N LEU A 685 4.87 13.61 -23.39
CA LEU A 685 5.02 14.24 -24.69
C LEU A 685 3.82 13.86 -25.53
N GLU A 686 2.92 14.80 -25.78
CA GLU A 686 1.62 14.52 -26.38
C GLU A 686 1.42 15.41 -27.61
N TYR A 687 0.98 14.81 -28.71
CA TYR A 687 0.65 15.50 -29.96
C TYR A 687 -0.87 15.43 -30.16
N ALA A 688 -1.49 16.57 -30.19
CA ALA A 688 -2.93 16.70 -30.16
C ALA A 688 -3.46 17.48 -31.36
N PHE A 689 -4.64 17.07 -31.81
CA PHE A 689 -5.46 17.74 -32.83
C PHE A 689 -6.73 18.24 -32.15
N ASN A 690 -7.23 19.38 -32.61
CA ASN A 690 -8.53 19.91 -32.15
C ASN A 690 -9.60 19.82 -33.25
N ASP A 691 -10.82 20.26 -32.98
CA ASP A 691 -11.97 20.31 -33.89
C ASP A 691 -11.70 21.13 -35.15
N ARG A 692 -10.79 22.11 -35.09
CA ARG A 692 -10.37 22.94 -36.21
C ARG A 692 -9.15 22.38 -36.95
N GLN A 693 -8.77 21.13 -36.69
CA GLN A 693 -7.59 20.47 -37.24
C GLN A 693 -6.26 21.18 -36.91
N ALA A 694 -6.26 22.13 -35.99
CA ALA A 694 -5.02 22.70 -35.49
C ALA A 694 -4.23 21.63 -34.71
N LYS A 695 -2.90 21.66 -34.89
CA LYS A 695 -1.97 20.70 -34.33
C LYS A 695 -1.19 21.34 -33.21
N ARG A 696 -1.10 20.68 -32.06
CA ARG A 696 -0.34 21.17 -30.92
C ARG A 696 0.48 20.09 -30.26
N PHE A 697 1.65 20.50 -29.85
CA PHE A 697 2.51 19.67 -29.02
C PHE A 697 2.38 20.11 -27.57
N HIS A 698 2.09 19.14 -26.69
CA HIS A 698 1.98 19.35 -25.25
C HIS A 698 3.11 18.63 -24.52
N PHE A 699 3.76 19.35 -23.63
CA PHE A 699 4.78 18.80 -22.73
C PHE A 699 4.27 18.94 -21.28
N GLY A 700 4.43 17.90 -20.51
CA GLY A 700 4.05 17.92 -19.09
C GLY A 700 4.91 17.01 -18.24
N VAL A 701 5.07 17.35 -16.98
CA VAL A 701 5.75 16.56 -15.96
C VAL A 701 4.74 16.19 -14.89
N GLY A 702 4.74 14.94 -14.48
CA GLY A 702 3.80 14.41 -13.48
C GLY A 702 2.52 13.85 -14.10
N HIS A 703 1.68 13.32 -13.22
CA HIS A 703 0.37 12.83 -13.62
C HIS A 703 -0.54 14.00 -14.02
N ARG A 704 -1.37 13.76 -15.01
CA ARG A 704 -2.43 14.73 -15.38
C ARG A 704 -3.41 14.82 -14.22
N ASN A 705 -3.68 16.03 -13.78
CA ASN A 705 -4.60 16.30 -12.67
C ASN A 705 -6.07 16.11 -13.07
#